data_991e0bd28e21156be267020c0f6d05cf
#
_entry.id   991e0bd28e21156be267020c0f6d05cf
#
_cell.length_a   1.000
_cell.length_b   1.000
_cell.length_c   1.000
_cell.angle_alpha   90.00
_cell.angle_beta   90.00
_cell.angle_gamma   90.00
#
_symmetry.space_group_name_H-M   'P 1'
#
loop_
_entity.id
_entity.type
_entity.pdbx_description
1 polymer ?
#
loop_
_entity_poly.entity_id
_entity_poly.type
_entity_poly.pdbx_seq_one_letter_code
_entity_poly.pdbx_strand_id
1 'polypeptide(L)'
;MHELYQPREIEAAAQTFWDEQKSFEVSEQPGKETFYCLSMFPYPSGKLHMGHVRNYTIGDVISRYQRMLGKNVLQPLGWDAFGMPAENAAIDNNVAPAKWTYENIAYMKNQLKSLGLAVDWSREVTTCKPDYYRWEQWLFTRLFEKGVIYRKNGTVNWDPVDQTVLANEQVIDGRGWRSGALIEKREIPMYYFKITAYADELLESLDELPGWPEQVKTMQRNWIGRSRGMEVQFPYDQASIGEAGTLKVFTTRPDTLMGATYVAVAAEHPLATLAAQGNPALQAFIDECKGGSVAEADVATQEKKGQPTSLFVEHPLTGEKLPVWVANYVLMHYGDGAVMAVPAHDERDFEFASKYDLPIKPVVRTSAGDETPAPWQAEYNEQGPLINSGEFTGLHFQDAFDAIEAALVKKTLGQSRTQFRLRDWGISRQRYWGCPIPIVHCDTCGDVPVPEDQLPVVLPEDVVPDGAGSPLARMPEFYECSCPKCGAPAKRETDTMDTFVESSWYYARYASPHYEGGLVEPNAANHWLPVDQYIGGIEHAILHLLYARFFHKLMRDEGLVTSNEPFKNLLTQGMVNAETYFRMETSGKKTWINPADVTLERDAKAKVISATLTSDGLPVEIGGTEKMSKSKKNGIDPQTMIDQYGADTCRLFMMFASPPDMSLEWSDSGVEGSHRFLRRVWRLAQAHVAQGASGSLDIAALTDEQKAVRRSIHQAIKQASQDIGQNQKFNTAVAQVMTLMNVLEKAPQATPQDRALLQEGLETVTLLLAPITPHISHELWTQLGHNEPVIDAGWPVFDAHALVQDSLQLVIQVNGKLRGHIEMPASASREEVEAAARINENVLRFTDGLTIRKVIVVPGKLVNIVAS
;
A
#
# COMPACT_ATOMS: atom_id res chain seq x y z
N MET A 1 6.96 39.40 19.09
CA MET A 1 6.97 37.94 19.39
C MET A 1 6.39 37.72 20.80
N HIS A 2 5.43 36.80 20.99
CA HIS A 2 4.89 36.45 22.30
C HIS A 2 5.96 35.82 23.19
N GLU A 3 5.86 36.06 24.52
CA GLU A 3 6.81 35.51 25.49
C GLU A 3 6.77 33.97 25.54
N LEU A 4 5.56 33.40 25.42
CA LEU A 4 5.34 31.96 25.39
C LEU A 4 4.87 31.50 24.00
N TYR A 5 5.24 30.27 23.63
CA TYR A 5 4.73 29.64 22.46
C TYR A 5 3.24 29.35 22.59
N GLN A 6 2.44 29.93 21.68
CA GLN A 6 0.98 29.82 21.64
C GLN A 6 0.54 29.19 20.34
N PRO A 7 0.54 27.85 20.24
CA PRO A 7 0.33 27.15 18.94
C PRO A 7 -0.98 27.56 18.26
N ARG A 8 -2.10 27.64 18.98
CA ARG A 8 -3.42 27.96 18.38
C ARG A 8 -3.44 29.30 17.64
N GLU A 9 -2.84 30.33 18.23
CA GLU A 9 -2.82 31.67 17.64
C GLU A 9 -1.92 31.73 16.43
N ILE A 10 -0.73 31.09 16.53
CA ILE A 10 0.28 31.03 15.48
C ILE A 10 -0.26 30.22 14.28
N GLU A 11 -0.87 29.08 14.55
CA GLU A 11 -1.44 28.20 13.54
C GLU A 11 -2.60 28.87 12.80
N ALA A 12 -3.51 29.51 13.51
CA ALA A 12 -4.62 30.25 12.90
C ALA A 12 -4.13 31.42 12.03
N ALA A 13 -3.14 32.18 12.51
CA ALA A 13 -2.55 33.27 11.73
C ALA A 13 -1.87 32.82 10.45
N ALA A 14 -1.05 31.75 10.53
CA ALA A 14 -0.37 31.19 9.37
C ALA A 14 -1.36 30.62 8.33
N GLN A 15 -2.38 29.88 8.78
CA GLN A 15 -3.41 29.31 7.90
C GLN A 15 -4.22 30.40 7.21
N THR A 16 -4.62 31.46 7.95
CA THR A 16 -5.29 32.63 7.37
C THR A 16 -4.44 33.27 6.27
N PHE A 17 -3.15 33.49 6.55
CA PHE A 17 -2.23 34.04 5.57
C PHE A 17 -2.16 33.17 4.31
N TRP A 18 -2.01 31.85 4.44
CA TRP A 18 -1.92 30.95 3.29
C TRP A 18 -3.21 30.89 2.47
N ASP A 19 -4.38 30.91 3.12
CA ASP A 19 -5.68 30.95 2.44
C ASP A 19 -5.88 32.28 1.68
N GLU A 20 -5.55 33.44 2.29
CA GLU A 20 -5.67 34.76 1.67
C GLU A 20 -4.70 34.96 0.49
N GLN A 21 -3.47 34.45 0.63
CA GLN A 21 -2.46 34.56 -0.42
C GLN A 21 -2.56 33.44 -1.47
N LYS A 22 -3.49 32.47 -1.28
CA LYS A 22 -3.61 31.28 -2.14
C LYS A 22 -2.28 30.56 -2.33
N SER A 23 -1.51 30.45 -1.25
CA SER A 23 -0.11 30.05 -1.25
C SER A 23 0.16 28.70 -1.88
N PHE A 24 -0.84 27.81 -1.96
CA PHE A 24 -0.71 26.45 -2.46
C PHE A 24 -1.46 26.18 -3.76
N GLU A 25 -2.21 27.18 -4.29
CA GLU A 25 -2.82 27.06 -5.62
C GLU A 25 -1.72 27.10 -6.68
N VAL A 26 -1.77 26.15 -7.62
CA VAL A 26 -0.77 26.04 -8.68
C VAL A 26 -1.41 26.01 -10.06
N SER A 27 -0.66 26.54 -11.03
CA SER A 27 -0.98 26.47 -12.45
C SER A 27 0.20 25.92 -13.23
N GLU A 28 -0.04 25.50 -14.46
CA GLU A 28 1.00 25.07 -15.38
C GLU A 28 1.94 26.24 -15.71
N GLN A 29 3.22 26.11 -15.34
CA GLN A 29 4.26 27.12 -15.57
C GLN A 29 5.31 26.55 -16.52
N PRO A 30 5.26 26.90 -17.84
CA PRO A 30 6.24 26.41 -18.79
C PRO A 30 7.66 26.79 -18.38
N GLY A 31 8.56 25.77 -18.41
CA GLY A 31 9.98 25.98 -18.09
C GLY A 31 10.33 25.88 -16.60
N LYS A 32 9.36 25.80 -15.69
CA LYS A 32 9.60 25.48 -14.29
C LYS A 32 9.51 23.98 -14.06
N GLU A 33 10.49 23.42 -13.36
CA GLU A 33 10.47 21.99 -13.01
C GLU A 33 9.23 21.68 -12.15
N THR A 34 8.47 20.67 -12.56
CA THR A 34 7.26 20.24 -11.86
C THR A 34 7.58 19.16 -10.82
N PHE A 35 6.74 19.07 -9.81
CA PHE A 35 6.73 17.96 -8.87
C PHE A 35 5.30 17.68 -8.41
N TYR A 36 4.80 16.52 -8.74
CA TYR A 36 3.48 16.08 -8.32
C TYR A 36 3.60 15.10 -7.16
N CYS A 37 3.18 15.54 -5.97
CA CYS A 37 3.14 14.71 -4.76
C CYS A 37 1.70 14.39 -4.39
N LEU A 38 1.39 13.12 -4.30
CA LEU A 38 0.03 12.67 -4.02
C LEU A 38 0.00 11.62 -2.90
N SER A 39 -0.71 11.93 -1.85
CA SER A 39 -1.14 10.93 -0.85
C SER A 39 -2.47 10.33 -1.27
N MET A 40 -2.64 9.02 -1.06
CA MET A 40 -3.94 8.36 -1.30
C MET A 40 -5.04 9.11 -0.56
N PHE A 41 -6.11 9.45 -1.29
CA PHE A 41 -7.20 10.24 -0.74
C PHE A 41 -8.03 9.44 0.28
N PRO A 42 -8.64 10.11 1.28
CA PRO A 42 -9.35 9.44 2.34
C PRO A 42 -10.76 9.05 1.93
N TYR A 43 -11.26 8.04 2.62
CA TYR A 43 -12.64 7.63 2.61
C TYR A 43 -13.44 8.44 3.65
N PRO A 44 -14.49 9.18 3.29
CA PRO A 44 -15.23 10.05 4.23
C PRO A 44 -16.21 9.25 5.09
N SER A 45 -15.72 8.31 5.87
CA SER A 45 -16.52 7.40 6.70
C SER A 45 -16.48 7.76 8.20
N GLY A 46 -16.32 9.04 8.54
CA GLY A 46 -16.27 9.57 9.90
C GLY A 46 -15.02 10.40 10.15
N LYS A 47 -14.56 10.47 11.40
CA LYS A 47 -13.38 11.26 11.80
C LYS A 47 -12.07 10.69 11.28
N LEU A 48 -11.07 11.55 11.08
CA LEU A 48 -9.70 11.15 10.90
C LEU A 48 -9.15 10.44 12.15
N HIS A 49 -8.09 9.68 11.99
CA HIS A 49 -7.26 9.16 13.07
C HIS A 49 -5.78 9.47 12.79
N MET A 50 -4.91 9.25 13.77
CA MET A 50 -3.49 9.62 13.66
C MET A 50 -2.73 8.90 12.52
N GLY A 51 -3.24 7.79 12.01
CA GLY A 51 -2.72 7.17 10.78
C GLY A 51 -2.90 8.04 9.53
N HIS A 52 -4.04 8.73 9.42
CA HIS A 52 -4.25 9.73 8.35
C HIS A 52 -3.29 10.92 8.51
N VAL A 53 -3.14 11.42 9.76
CA VAL A 53 -2.19 12.51 10.05
C VAL A 53 -0.80 12.15 9.58
N ARG A 54 -0.34 10.92 9.85
CA ARG A 54 0.96 10.44 9.40
C ARG A 54 1.07 10.44 7.89
N ASN A 55 0.10 9.84 7.19
CA ASN A 55 0.11 9.73 5.73
C ASN A 55 0.23 11.11 5.07
N TYR A 56 -0.66 12.03 5.46
CA TYR A 56 -0.71 13.34 4.83
C TYR A 56 0.45 14.24 5.25
N THR A 57 0.96 14.10 6.48
CA THR A 57 2.15 14.84 6.90
C THR A 57 3.40 14.40 6.13
N ILE A 58 3.57 13.09 5.85
CA ILE A 58 4.68 12.59 5.01
C ILE A 58 4.65 13.27 3.63
N GLY A 59 3.49 13.26 2.96
CA GLY A 59 3.35 13.90 1.65
C GLY A 59 3.58 15.41 1.70
N ASP A 60 3.08 16.06 2.73
CA ASP A 60 3.24 17.49 2.92
C ASP A 60 4.70 17.90 3.16
N VAL A 61 5.45 17.13 3.95
CA VAL A 61 6.89 17.37 4.17
C VAL A 61 7.66 17.28 2.85
N ILE A 62 7.37 16.27 2.04
CA ILE A 62 8.01 16.10 0.73
C ILE A 62 7.65 17.28 -0.19
N SER A 63 6.37 17.64 -0.28
CA SER A 63 5.87 18.74 -1.10
C SER A 63 6.51 20.07 -0.73
N ARG A 64 6.53 20.42 0.56
CA ARG A 64 7.14 21.64 1.05
C ARG A 64 8.64 21.68 0.78
N TYR A 65 9.34 20.57 1.00
CA TYR A 65 10.75 20.45 0.67
C TYR A 65 11.03 20.70 -0.83
N GLN A 66 10.25 20.08 -1.72
CA GLN A 66 10.40 20.26 -3.17
C GLN A 66 10.08 21.70 -3.62
N ARG A 67 9.11 22.33 -2.96
CA ARG A 67 8.80 23.74 -3.19
C ARG A 67 9.95 24.66 -2.77
N MET A 68 10.55 24.41 -1.60
CA MET A 68 11.74 25.13 -1.14
C MET A 68 12.97 24.90 -2.04
N LEU A 69 12.98 23.83 -2.84
CA LEU A 69 13.96 23.63 -3.93
C LEU A 69 13.63 24.41 -5.20
N GLY A 70 12.54 25.19 -5.21
CA GLY A 70 12.13 26.05 -6.32
C GLY A 70 11.22 25.41 -7.37
N LYS A 71 10.74 24.18 -7.13
CA LYS A 71 9.85 23.49 -8.07
C LYS A 71 8.42 24.02 -8.04
N ASN A 72 7.68 23.78 -9.12
CA ASN A 72 6.24 23.96 -9.19
C ASN A 72 5.57 22.69 -8.66
N VAL A 73 5.02 22.75 -7.44
CA VAL A 73 4.57 21.55 -6.70
C VAL A 73 3.06 21.46 -6.71
N LEU A 74 2.52 20.39 -7.29
CA LEU A 74 1.12 20.01 -7.20
C LEU A 74 0.92 19.03 -6.03
N GLN A 75 0.11 19.43 -5.04
CA GLN A 75 -0.35 18.58 -3.94
C GLN A 75 -1.86 18.73 -3.79
N PRO A 76 -2.67 17.97 -4.54
CA PRO A 76 -4.12 18.00 -4.42
C PRO A 76 -4.62 17.03 -3.34
N LEU A 77 -5.87 17.20 -2.95
CA LEU A 77 -6.58 16.27 -2.10
C LEU A 77 -8.07 16.25 -2.47
N GLY A 78 -8.74 15.14 -2.18
CA GLY A 78 -10.17 14.95 -2.42
C GLY A 78 -10.69 13.75 -1.65
N TRP A 79 -11.81 13.16 -2.14
CA TRP A 79 -12.58 12.20 -1.37
C TRP A 79 -12.94 10.99 -2.22
N ASP A 80 -12.53 9.81 -1.75
CA ASP A 80 -13.09 8.54 -2.24
C ASP A 80 -14.44 8.32 -1.55
N ALA A 81 -15.53 8.70 -2.21
CA ALA A 81 -16.76 9.03 -1.51
C ALA A 81 -17.90 8.04 -1.74
N PHE A 82 -17.72 7.05 -2.60
CA PHE A 82 -18.66 5.93 -2.79
C PHE A 82 -18.33 4.73 -1.89
N GLY A 83 -19.21 3.76 -1.79
CA GLY A 83 -18.98 2.44 -1.26
C GLY A 83 -19.67 2.07 0.05
N MET A 84 -19.48 0.81 0.42
CA MET A 84 -20.16 0.16 1.56
C MET A 84 -20.02 0.84 2.92
N PRO A 85 -18.86 1.42 3.31
CA PRO A 85 -18.76 2.03 4.64
C PRO A 85 -19.75 3.18 4.85
N ALA A 86 -19.97 4.02 3.82
CA ALA A 86 -20.96 5.09 3.89
C ALA A 86 -22.39 4.55 3.84
N GLU A 87 -22.64 3.55 2.98
CA GLU A 87 -23.96 2.91 2.85
C GLU A 87 -24.35 2.21 4.17
N ASN A 88 -23.44 1.43 4.77
CA ASN A 88 -23.72 0.75 6.04
C ASN A 88 -23.93 1.74 7.19
N ALA A 89 -23.12 2.78 7.27
CA ALA A 89 -23.31 3.82 8.30
C ALA A 89 -24.62 4.57 8.11
N ALA A 90 -25.03 4.82 6.88
CA ALA A 90 -26.30 5.44 6.56
C ALA A 90 -27.50 4.55 6.96
N ILE A 91 -27.43 3.24 6.71
CA ILE A 91 -28.43 2.27 7.17
C ILE A 91 -28.50 2.28 8.71
N ASP A 92 -27.37 2.17 9.39
CA ASP A 92 -27.30 2.14 10.86
C ASP A 92 -27.87 3.40 11.51
N ASN A 93 -27.75 4.56 10.84
CA ASN A 93 -28.25 5.86 11.31
C ASN A 93 -29.58 6.29 10.68
N ASN A 94 -30.17 5.48 9.80
CA ASN A 94 -31.41 5.75 9.07
C ASN A 94 -31.39 7.11 8.32
N VAL A 95 -30.31 7.35 7.59
CA VAL A 95 -30.09 8.55 6.77
C VAL A 95 -29.70 8.17 5.34
N ALA A 96 -29.80 9.12 4.37
CA ALA A 96 -29.27 8.90 3.03
C ALA A 96 -27.73 8.88 3.04
N PRO A 97 -27.07 7.95 2.32
CA PRO A 97 -25.60 7.88 2.20
C PRO A 97 -24.97 9.17 1.72
N ALA A 98 -25.58 9.89 0.80
CA ALA A 98 -25.12 11.19 0.32
C ALA A 98 -24.97 12.20 1.47
N LYS A 99 -26.02 12.34 2.28
CA LYS A 99 -26.00 13.25 3.43
C LYS A 99 -24.89 12.90 4.42
N TRP A 100 -24.79 11.62 4.79
CA TRP A 100 -23.73 11.12 5.67
C TRP A 100 -22.32 11.43 5.11
N THR A 101 -22.13 11.15 3.82
CA THR A 101 -20.87 11.37 3.12
C THR A 101 -20.46 12.84 3.10
N TYR A 102 -21.37 13.75 2.70
CA TYR A 102 -21.07 15.18 2.61
C TYR A 102 -20.80 15.81 3.99
N GLU A 103 -21.52 15.40 5.03
CA GLU A 103 -21.28 15.85 6.40
C GLU A 103 -19.88 15.42 6.90
N ASN A 104 -19.47 14.18 6.61
CA ASN A 104 -18.15 13.69 6.94
C ASN A 104 -17.04 14.38 6.14
N ILE A 105 -17.24 14.62 4.85
CA ILE A 105 -16.31 15.40 4.01
C ILE A 105 -16.06 16.78 4.65
N ALA A 106 -17.13 17.51 4.99
CA ALA A 106 -17.01 18.83 5.61
C ALA A 106 -16.23 18.80 6.93
N TYR A 107 -16.51 17.81 7.77
CA TYR A 107 -15.82 17.65 9.04
C TYR A 107 -14.34 17.30 8.87
N MET A 108 -14.05 16.28 8.06
CA MET A 108 -12.68 15.82 7.80
C MET A 108 -11.84 16.88 7.08
N LYS A 109 -12.44 17.67 6.18
CA LYS A 109 -11.77 18.79 5.51
C LYS A 109 -11.29 19.83 6.51
N ASN A 110 -12.12 20.16 7.50
CA ASN A 110 -11.73 21.08 8.57
C ASN A 110 -10.58 20.52 9.40
N GLN A 111 -10.60 19.22 9.73
CA GLN A 111 -9.49 18.57 10.42
C GLN A 111 -8.18 18.60 9.61
N LEU A 112 -8.26 18.34 8.29
CA LEU A 112 -7.09 18.40 7.39
C LEU A 112 -6.53 19.81 7.24
N LYS A 113 -7.42 20.83 7.15
CA LYS A 113 -7.00 22.23 7.12
C LYS A 113 -6.30 22.62 8.41
N SER A 114 -6.82 22.19 9.58
CA SER A 114 -6.20 22.49 10.87
C SER A 114 -4.81 21.90 11.06
N LEU A 115 -4.45 20.86 10.28
CA LEU A 115 -3.09 20.32 10.21
C LEU A 115 -2.10 21.22 9.43
N GLY A 116 -2.60 22.23 8.72
CA GLY A 116 -1.80 23.16 7.94
C GLY A 116 -1.13 22.51 6.74
N LEU A 117 -1.80 21.59 6.07
CA LEU A 117 -1.28 20.93 4.87
C LEU A 117 -1.23 21.90 3.68
N ALA A 118 -0.16 21.82 2.87
CA ALA A 118 0.05 22.63 1.67
C ALA A 118 -0.77 22.12 0.47
N VAL A 119 -2.06 21.90 0.67
CA VAL A 119 -2.98 21.32 -0.33
C VAL A 119 -3.56 22.41 -1.22
N ASP A 120 -3.52 22.16 -2.53
CA ASP A 120 -4.30 22.95 -3.50
C ASP A 120 -5.76 22.51 -3.47
N TRP A 121 -6.55 23.15 -2.60
CA TRP A 121 -7.98 22.87 -2.43
C TRP A 121 -8.83 23.33 -3.63
N SER A 122 -8.27 24.13 -4.56
CA SER A 122 -8.98 24.49 -5.79
C SER A 122 -9.11 23.30 -6.74
N ARG A 123 -8.32 22.26 -6.53
CA ARG A 123 -8.32 21.01 -7.31
C ARG A 123 -9.02 19.85 -6.60
N GLU A 124 -9.81 20.13 -5.57
CA GLU A 124 -10.57 19.12 -4.83
C GLU A 124 -11.51 18.32 -5.74
N VAL A 125 -11.51 16.99 -5.63
CA VAL A 125 -12.47 16.11 -6.30
C VAL A 125 -13.23 15.28 -5.28
N THR A 126 -14.46 14.92 -5.62
CA THR A 126 -15.32 14.06 -4.79
C THR A 126 -15.94 13.01 -5.72
N THR A 127 -15.54 11.75 -5.54
CA THR A 127 -15.87 10.70 -6.52
C THR A 127 -17.36 10.41 -6.67
N CYS A 128 -18.17 10.66 -5.63
CA CYS A 128 -19.62 10.47 -5.67
C CYS A 128 -20.40 11.60 -6.36
N LYS A 129 -19.73 12.64 -6.85
CA LYS A 129 -20.40 13.72 -7.57
C LYS A 129 -20.53 13.41 -9.06
N PRO A 130 -21.66 13.80 -9.69
CA PRO A 130 -21.91 13.56 -11.12
C PRO A 130 -20.86 14.14 -12.06
N ASP A 131 -20.24 15.27 -11.71
CA ASP A 131 -19.16 15.92 -12.49
C ASP A 131 -17.85 15.10 -12.48
N TYR A 132 -17.67 14.19 -11.52
CA TYR A 132 -16.59 13.25 -11.48
C TYR A 132 -16.97 11.94 -12.21
N TYR A 133 -17.99 11.21 -11.74
CA TYR A 133 -18.27 9.87 -12.24
C TYR A 133 -18.87 9.84 -13.66
N ARG A 134 -19.34 10.96 -14.18
CA ARG A 134 -19.69 11.10 -15.60
C ARG A 134 -18.59 10.58 -16.52
N TRP A 135 -17.34 10.85 -16.17
CA TRP A 135 -16.22 10.56 -17.04
C TRP A 135 -15.76 9.11 -16.97
N GLU A 136 -15.93 8.45 -15.84
CA GLU A 136 -15.72 7.00 -15.79
C GLU A 136 -16.84 6.23 -16.48
N GLN A 137 -18.09 6.74 -16.42
CA GLN A 137 -19.17 6.22 -17.24
C GLN A 137 -18.89 6.40 -18.74
N TRP A 138 -18.38 7.56 -19.14
CA TRP A 138 -17.93 7.81 -20.51
C TRP A 138 -16.84 6.84 -20.95
N LEU A 139 -15.82 6.64 -20.14
CA LEU A 139 -14.76 5.69 -20.44
C LEU A 139 -15.30 4.25 -20.50
N PHE A 140 -16.20 3.89 -19.60
CA PHE A 140 -16.86 2.59 -19.59
C PHE A 140 -17.58 2.31 -20.93
N THR A 141 -18.39 3.25 -21.42
CA THR A 141 -19.14 3.05 -22.69
C THR A 141 -18.21 2.83 -23.86
N ARG A 142 -17.13 3.60 -23.97
CA ARG A 142 -16.12 3.43 -25.04
C ARG A 142 -15.39 2.09 -24.96
N LEU A 143 -15.00 1.68 -23.75
CA LEU A 143 -14.30 0.41 -23.55
C LEU A 143 -15.24 -0.80 -23.74
N PHE A 144 -16.53 -0.64 -23.45
CA PHE A 144 -17.53 -1.65 -23.74
C PHE A 144 -17.70 -1.84 -25.26
N GLU A 145 -17.79 -0.77 -26.03
CA GLU A 145 -17.84 -0.83 -27.50
C GLU A 145 -16.59 -1.48 -28.12
N LYS A 146 -15.42 -1.28 -27.50
CA LYS A 146 -14.15 -1.89 -27.92
C LYS A 146 -13.98 -3.35 -27.42
N GLY A 147 -14.90 -3.85 -26.61
CA GLY A 147 -14.84 -5.20 -26.04
C GLY A 147 -13.76 -5.38 -24.97
N VAL A 148 -13.20 -4.30 -24.42
CA VAL A 148 -12.34 -4.30 -23.23
C VAL A 148 -13.18 -4.49 -21.97
N ILE A 149 -14.41 -3.98 -21.99
CA ILE A 149 -15.43 -4.35 -21.00
C ILE A 149 -16.42 -5.29 -21.68
N TYR A 150 -16.83 -6.33 -20.97
CA TYR A 150 -17.79 -7.30 -21.47
C TYR A 150 -18.66 -7.84 -20.35
N ARG A 151 -19.80 -8.42 -20.69
CA ARG A 151 -20.73 -9.03 -19.73
C ARG A 151 -20.72 -10.54 -19.85
N LYS A 152 -20.63 -11.22 -18.73
CA LYS A 152 -20.82 -12.68 -18.63
C LYS A 152 -21.40 -13.06 -17.26
N ASN A 153 -21.93 -14.28 -17.17
CA ASN A 153 -22.31 -14.84 -15.88
C ASN A 153 -21.05 -15.14 -15.05
N GLY A 154 -21.08 -14.74 -13.79
CA GLY A 154 -20.05 -15.02 -12.79
C GLY A 154 -20.64 -15.71 -11.57
N THR A 155 -19.91 -16.67 -11.01
CA THR A 155 -20.30 -17.32 -9.76
C THR A 155 -19.93 -16.43 -8.58
N VAL A 156 -20.92 -16.07 -7.76
CA VAL A 156 -20.77 -15.15 -6.63
C VAL A 156 -21.27 -15.77 -5.34
N ASN A 157 -20.82 -15.22 -4.20
CA ASN A 157 -21.38 -15.53 -2.88
C ASN A 157 -22.63 -14.68 -2.69
N TRP A 158 -23.78 -15.30 -2.74
CA TRP A 158 -25.06 -14.62 -2.55
C TRP A 158 -25.57 -14.81 -1.14
N ASP A 159 -25.88 -13.71 -0.46
CA ASP A 159 -26.60 -13.74 0.81
C ASP A 159 -28.10 -13.64 0.54
N PRO A 160 -28.89 -14.70 0.84
CA PRO A 160 -30.31 -14.71 0.52
C PRO A 160 -31.15 -13.82 1.45
N VAL A 161 -30.62 -13.42 2.63
CA VAL A 161 -31.29 -12.52 3.56
C VAL A 161 -31.01 -11.06 3.22
N ASP A 162 -29.74 -10.72 3.04
CA ASP A 162 -29.35 -9.36 2.66
C ASP A 162 -29.55 -9.09 1.15
N GLN A 163 -29.92 -10.11 0.36
CA GLN A 163 -30.15 -10.06 -1.09
C GLN A 163 -29.02 -9.34 -1.85
N THR A 164 -27.80 -9.72 -1.57
CA THR A 164 -26.61 -9.08 -2.12
C THR A 164 -25.49 -10.08 -2.34
N VAL A 165 -24.59 -9.72 -3.24
CA VAL A 165 -23.31 -10.40 -3.41
C VAL A 165 -22.35 -9.98 -2.30
N LEU A 166 -21.70 -10.97 -1.70
CA LEU A 166 -20.63 -10.78 -0.73
C LEU A 166 -19.27 -11.08 -1.34
N ALA A 167 -18.28 -10.25 -1.03
CA ALA A 167 -16.88 -10.58 -1.27
C ALA A 167 -16.47 -11.78 -0.41
N ASN A 168 -15.40 -12.48 -0.79
CA ASN A 168 -14.96 -13.68 -0.05
C ASN A 168 -14.66 -13.35 1.43
N GLU A 169 -14.11 -12.18 1.70
CA GLU A 169 -13.77 -11.67 3.03
C GLU A 169 -15.01 -11.39 3.91
N GLN A 170 -16.18 -11.33 3.30
CA GLN A 170 -17.46 -11.10 3.98
C GLN A 170 -18.19 -12.42 4.28
N VAL A 171 -17.59 -13.56 3.95
CA VAL A 171 -18.12 -14.89 4.25
C VAL A 171 -17.29 -15.51 5.37
N ILE A 172 -17.94 -15.78 6.52
CA ILE A 172 -17.31 -16.39 7.70
C ILE A 172 -17.97 -17.73 7.94
N ASP A 173 -17.21 -18.80 7.90
CA ASP A 173 -17.69 -20.18 8.08
C ASP A 173 -18.89 -20.53 7.16
N GLY A 174 -18.82 -20.05 5.89
CA GLY A 174 -19.91 -20.27 4.91
C GLY A 174 -21.16 -19.42 5.13
N ARG A 175 -21.10 -18.42 6.01
CA ARG A 175 -22.21 -17.55 6.36
C ARG A 175 -21.89 -16.08 6.08
N GLY A 176 -22.89 -15.31 5.72
CA GLY A 176 -22.78 -13.86 5.62
C GLY A 176 -22.38 -13.25 6.98
N TRP A 177 -21.35 -12.45 6.97
CA TRP A 177 -20.79 -11.81 8.18
C TRP A 177 -21.79 -10.93 8.95
N ARG A 178 -22.80 -10.41 8.25
CA ARG A 178 -23.84 -9.53 8.80
C ARG A 178 -25.12 -10.30 9.11
N SER A 179 -25.67 -10.99 8.11
CA SER A 179 -26.94 -11.70 8.22
C SER A 179 -26.87 -12.99 9.03
N GLY A 180 -25.67 -13.65 9.08
CA GLY A 180 -25.50 -15.00 9.60
C GLY A 180 -26.17 -16.08 8.74
N ALA A 181 -26.77 -15.73 7.59
CA ALA A 181 -27.39 -16.66 6.67
C ALA A 181 -26.34 -17.54 5.97
N LEU A 182 -26.68 -18.77 5.64
CA LEU A 182 -25.87 -19.60 4.75
C LEU A 182 -25.79 -18.96 3.39
N ILE A 183 -24.59 -18.84 2.85
CA ILE A 183 -24.34 -18.26 1.55
C ILE A 183 -24.68 -19.26 0.45
N GLU A 184 -25.36 -18.77 -0.57
CA GLU A 184 -25.63 -19.51 -1.79
C GLU A 184 -24.62 -19.12 -2.88
N LYS A 185 -24.15 -20.10 -3.65
CA LYS A 185 -23.44 -19.79 -4.90
C LYS A 185 -24.48 -19.56 -5.98
N ARG A 186 -24.44 -18.36 -6.58
CA ARG A 186 -25.32 -17.99 -7.70
C ARG A 186 -24.51 -17.55 -8.88
N GLU A 187 -24.97 -17.88 -10.07
CA GLU A 187 -24.49 -17.29 -11.30
C GLU A 187 -25.35 -16.08 -11.62
N ILE A 188 -24.71 -14.92 -11.66
CA ILE A 188 -25.36 -13.67 -12.05
C ILE A 188 -24.58 -13.01 -13.19
N PRO A 189 -25.26 -12.29 -14.10
CA PRO A 189 -24.59 -11.51 -15.13
C PRO A 189 -23.84 -10.35 -14.48
N MET A 190 -22.56 -10.20 -14.84
CA MET A 190 -21.67 -9.17 -14.34
C MET A 190 -20.85 -8.57 -15.47
N TYR A 191 -20.46 -7.32 -15.32
CA TYR A 191 -19.49 -6.66 -16.21
C TYR A 191 -18.07 -6.88 -15.70
N TYR A 192 -17.15 -7.07 -16.65
CA TYR A 192 -15.73 -7.35 -16.39
C TYR A 192 -14.86 -6.45 -17.24
N PHE A 193 -13.81 -5.89 -16.63
CA PHE A 193 -12.66 -5.35 -17.35
C PHE A 193 -11.69 -6.48 -17.71
N LYS A 194 -11.25 -6.47 -18.96
CA LYS A 194 -10.29 -7.45 -19.52
C LYS A 194 -8.84 -7.15 -19.11
N ILE A 195 -8.57 -7.04 -17.80
CA ILE A 195 -7.24 -6.76 -17.27
C ILE A 195 -6.22 -7.83 -17.69
N THR A 196 -6.68 -9.06 -17.94
CA THR A 196 -5.82 -10.15 -18.41
C THR A 196 -5.20 -9.88 -19.77
N ALA A 197 -5.82 -9.06 -20.63
CA ALA A 197 -5.26 -8.64 -21.90
C ALA A 197 -3.99 -7.76 -21.74
N TYR A 198 -3.80 -7.16 -20.57
CA TYR A 198 -2.67 -6.32 -20.21
C TYR A 198 -1.70 -7.02 -19.25
N ALA A 199 -1.90 -8.30 -18.96
CA ALA A 199 -1.14 -9.01 -17.92
C ALA A 199 0.37 -9.04 -18.19
N ASP A 200 0.81 -9.29 -19.42
CA ASP A 200 2.23 -9.25 -19.81
C ASP A 200 2.80 -7.85 -19.65
N GLU A 201 2.12 -6.81 -20.15
CA GLU A 201 2.57 -5.43 -20.05
C GLU A 201 2.63 -4.96 -18.60
N LEU A 202 1.62 -5.30 -17.78
CA LEU A 202 1.61 -4.98 -16.35
C LEU A 202 2.75 -5.66 -15.60
N LEU A 203 3.13 -6.87 -16.01
CA LEU A 203 4.23 -7.61 -15.41
C LEU A 203 5.59 -7.04 -15.82
N GLU A 204 5.80 -6.80 -17.11
CA GLU A 204 7.07 -6.34 -17.67
C GLU A 204 7.41 -4.92 -17.23
N SER A 205 6.43 -4.02 -17.22
CA SER A 205 6.65 -2.65 -16.76
C SER A 205 6.96 -2.51 -15.26
N LEU A 206 6.84 -3.56 -14.44
CA LEU A 206 7.34 -3.53 -13.06
C LEU A 206 8.87 -3.33 -13.00
N ASP A 207 9.59 -3.77 -14.00
CA ASP A 207 11.04 -3.61 -14.08
C ASP A 207 11.45 -2.16 -14.43
N GLU A 208 10.52 -1.39 -14.99
CA GLU A 208 10.67 0.05 -15.30
C GLU A 208 10.34 0.96 -14.10
N LEU A 209 10.02 0.42 -12.93
CA LEU A 209 9.64 1.13 -11.72
C LEU A 209 10.73 1.07 -10.61
N PRO A 210 11.90 1.71 -10.82
CA PRO A 210 12.99 1.67 -9.83
C PRO A 210 12.64 2.38 -8.52
N GLY A 211 11.70 3.33 -8.55
CA GLY A 211 11.24 4.08 -7.38
C GLY A 211 10.17 3.36 -6.54
N TRP A 212 9.84 2.10 -6.88
CA TRP A 212 8.86 1.31 -6.13
C TRP A 212 9.53 0.33 -5.18
N PRO A 213 8.99 0.11 -3.96
CA PRO A 213 9.47 -0.91 -3.04
C PRO A 213 9.43 -2.30 -3.68
N GLU A 214 10.53 -3.06 -3.55
CA GLU A 214 10.62 -4.40 -4.16
C GLU A 214 9.54 -5.35 -3.62
N GLN A 215 9.13 -5.16 -2.36
CA GLN A 215 8.04 -5.93 -1.78
C GLN A 215 6.73 -5.76 -2.57
N VAL A 216 6.38 -4.53 -2.95
CA VAL A 216 5.16 -4.25 -3.74
C VAL A 216 5.26 -4.87 -5.13
N LYS A 217 6.41 -4.73 -5.80
CA LYS A 217 6.64 -5.34 -7.11
C LYS A 217 6.52 -6.87 -7.05
N THR A 218 7.09 -7.49 -6.01
CA THR A 218 6.98 -8.93 -5.78
C THR A 218 5.53 -9.35 -5.53
N MET A 219 4.77 -8.60 -4.73
CA MET A 219 3.34 -8.88 -4.52
C MET A 219 2.56 -8.82 -5.83
N GLN A 220 2.81 -7.82 -6.69
CA GLN A 220 2.15 -7.73 -7.99
C GLN A 220 2.59 -8.83 -8.95
N ARG A 221 3.89 -9.15 -9.03
CA ARG A 221 4.38 -10.29 -9.83
C ARG A 221 3.69 -11.60 -9.44
N ASN A 222 3.60 -11.85 -8.15
CA ASN A 222 2.93 -13.05 -7.62
C ASN A 222 1.44 -13.05 -7.89
N TRP A 223 0.78 -11.90 -7.81
CA TRP A 223 -0.66 -11.77 -8.09
C TRP A 223 -0.98 -11.95 -9.56
N ILE A 224 -0.22 -11.33 -10.46
CA ILE A 224 -0.33 -11.54 -11.90
C ILE A 224 -0.02 -13.00 -12.25
N GLY A 225 1.02 -13.56 -11.64
CA GLY A 225 1.30 -14.99 -11.62
C GLY A 225 1.44 -15.59 -13.01
N ARG A 226 2.36 -15.05 -13.84
CA ARG A 226 2.69 -15.62 -15.15
C ARG A 226 3.36 -16.98 -15.00
N SER A 227 2.75 -18.01 -15.54
CA SER A 227 3.30 -19.36 -15.61
C SER A 227 3.33 -19.84 -17.04
N ARG A 228 4.51 -20.26 -17.49
CA ARG A 228 4.64 -21.03 -18.72
C ARG A 228 4.40 -22.49 -18.38
N GLY A 229 3.45 -23.10 -19.03
CA GLY A 229 3.13 -24.50 -18.86
C GLY A 229 2.73 -25.12 -20.18
N MET A 230 2.06 -26.24 -20.08
CA MET A 230 1.64 -27.01 -21.22
C MET A 230 0.15 -27.37 -21.11
N GLU A 231 -0.62 -27.09 -22.13
CA GLU A 231 -1.93 -27.68 -22.31
C GLU A 231 -1.75 -29.10 -22.86
N VAL A 232 -2.25 -30.07 -22.13
CA VAL A 232 -2.19 -31.48 -22.51
C VAL A 232 -3.60 -32.00 -22.69
N GLN A 233 -3.86 -32.67 -23.80
CA GLN A 233 -5.15 -33.25 -24.12
C GLN A 233 -5.08 -34.76 -23.98
N PHE A 234 -5.91 -35.29 -23.08
CA PHE A 234 -6.07 -36.74 -22.87
C PHE A 234 -7.27 -37.21 -23.67
N PRO A 235 -7.10 -38.03 -24.70
CA PRO A 235 -8.20 -38.57 -25.46
C PRO A 235 -9.19 -39.36 -24.58
N TYR A 236 -10.48 -39.24 -24.88
CA TYR A 236 -11.50 -40.01 -24.17
C TYR A 236 -11.40 -41.50 -24.54
N ASP A 237 -11.45 -42.36 -23.54
CA ASP A 237 -11.73 -43.76 -23.77
C ASP A 237 -13.21 -43.95 -24.20
N GLN A 238 -13.43 -44.06 -25.49
CA GLN A 238 -14.78 -44.14 -26.07
C GLN A 238 -15.61 -45.29 -25.49
N ALA A 239 -14.98 -46.36 -25.02
CA ALA A 239 -15.68 -47.46 -24.41
C ALA A 239 -16.31 -47.11 -23.05
N SER A 240 -15.75 -46.22 -22.29
CA SER A 240 -16.25 -45.81 -21.00
C SER A 240 -17.07 -44.51 -21.06
N ILE A 241 -16.72 -43.56 -21.94
CA ILE A 241 -17.34 -42.25 -22.03
C ILE A 241 -18.49 -42.20 -23.03
N GLY A 242 -18.40 -43.03 -24.09
CA GLY A 242 -19.48 -43.18 -25.09
C GLY A 242 -19.40 -42.21 -26.27
N GLU A 243 -18.44 -41.28 -26.26
CA GLU A 243 -18.22 -40.30 -27.32
C GLU A 243 -16.73 -40.03 -27.53
N ALA A 244 -16.40 -39.47 -28.68
CA ALA A 244 -15.05 -39.02 -28.99
C ALA A 244 -14.84 -37.61 -28.43
N GLY A 245 -13.67 -37.37 -27.86
CA GLY A 245 -13.31 -36.08 -27.30
C GLY A 245 -11.95 -36.12 -26.60
N THR A 246 -11.60 -35.01 -25.95
CA THR A 246 -10.38 -34.92 -25.16
C THR A 246 -10.66 -34.19 -23.84
N LEU A 247 -10.02 -34.67 -22.76
CA LEU A 247 -9.95 -33.93 -21.52
C LEU A 247 -8.70 -33.05 -21.56
N LYS A 248 -8.90 -31.75 -21.44
CA LYS A 248 -7.81 -30.74 -21.40
C LYS A 248 -7.34 -30.52 -19.99
N VAL A 249 -6.05 -30.51 -19.79
CA VAL A 249 -5.42 -30.13 -18.53
C VAL A 249 -4.28 -29.16 -18.79
N PHE A 250 -4.03 -28.27 -17.83
CA PHE A 250 -2.86 -27.41 -17.84
C PHE A 250 -1.90 -27.83 -16.75
N THR A 251 -0.60 -27.93 -17.08
CA THR A 251 0.44 -28.24 -16.12
C THR A 251 1.66 -27.36 -16.30
N THR A 252 2.26 -26.90 -15.20
CA THR A 252 3.58 -26.24 -15.19
C THR A 252 4.73 -27.23 -15.10
N ARG A 253 4.40 -28.54 -14.89
CA ARG A 253 5.34 -29.64 -14.74
C ARG A 253 5.10 -30.71 -15.83
N PRO A 254 5.23 -30.38 -17.13
CA PRO A 254 5.07 -31.37 -18.21
C PRO A 254 6.13 -32.48 -18.13
N ASP A 255 7.28 -32.19 -17.51
CA ASP A 255 8.32 -33.17 -17.21
C ASP A 255 7.82 -34.39 -16.41
N THR A 256 6.76 -34.19 -15.61
CA THR A 256 6.15 -35.24 -14.79
C THR A 256 5.03 -36.02 -15.53
N LEU A 257 4.69 -35.69 -16.77
CA LEU A 257 3.57 -36.28 -17.53
C LEU A 257 3.61 -37.82 -17.54
N MET A 258 4.78 -38.43 -17.72
CA MET A 258 4.92 -39.85 -17.73
C MET A 258 4.64 -40.55 -16.39
N GLY A 259 4.53 -39.75 -15.30
CA GLY A 259 4.13 -40.16 -13.97
C GLY A 259 2.64 -39.99 -13.65
N ALA A 260 1.86 -39.57 -14.63
CA ALA A 260 0.41 -39.40 -14.43
C ALA A 260 -0.25 -40.76 -14.24
N THR A 261 -0.98 -40.93 -13.13
CA THR A 261 -1.62 -42.19 -12.74
C THR A 261 -3.13 -42.13 -12.70
N TYR A 262 -3.67 -40.91 -12.61
CA TYR A 262 -5.10 -40.63 -12.75
C TYR A 262 -5.29 -39.16 -13.21
N VAL A 263 -6.52 -38.84 -13.61
CA VAL A 263 -6.92 -37.45 -13.83
C VAL A 263 -8.06 -37.09 -12.87
N ALA A 264 -8.10 -35.86 -12.39
CA ALA A 264 -9.16 -35.40 -11.53
C ALA A 264 -9.89 -34.22 -12.16
N VAL A 265 -11.21 -34.17 -12.04
CA VAL A 265 -12.08 -33.12 -12.56
C VAL A 265 -12.85 -32.42 -11.45
N ALA A 266 -13.20 -31.16 -11.68
CA ALA A 266 -14.07 -30.37 -10.79
C ALA A 266 -15.50 -30.96 -10.76
N ALA A 267 -16.23 -30.68 -9.68
CA ALA A 267 -17.62 -31.12 -9.52
C ALA A 267 -18.56 -30.56 -10.62
N GLU A 268 -18.22 -29.41 -11.20
CA GLU A 268 -18.98 -28.75 -12.28
C GLU A 268 -18.59 -29.22 -13.68
N HIS A 269 -17.54 -30.02 -13.80
CA HIS A 269 -17.03 -30.49 -15.09
C HIS A 269 -18.07 -31.38 -15.82
N PRO A 270 -18.21 -31.29 -17.16
CA PRO A 270 -19.15 -32.11 -17.94
C PRO A 270 -19.02 -33.63 -17.69
N LEU A 271 -17.79 -34.14 -17.56
CA LEU A 271 -17.56 -35.55 -17.27
C LEU A 271 -18.05 -35.95 -15.88
N ALA A 272 -18.02 -35.05 -14.88
CA ALA A 272 -18.60 -35.32 -13.57
C ALA A 272 -20.13 -35.44 -13.66
N THR A 273 -20.76 -34.54 -14.39
CA THR A 273 -22.20 -34.57 -14.65
C THR A 273 -22.60 -35.84 -15.42
N LEU A 274 -21.83 -36.23 -16.43
CA LEU A 274 -22.05 -37.47 -17.19
C LEU A 274 -21.95 -38.69 -16.28
N ALA A 275 -20.91 -38.80 -15.47
CA ALA A 275 -20.66 -39.91 -14.57
C ALA A 275 -21.72 -40.04 -13.44
N ALA A 276 -22.31 -38.94 -13.04
CA ALA A 276 -23.36 -38.92 -12.00
C ALA A 276 -24.69 -39.47 -12.48
N GLN A 277 -24.89 -39.60 -13.80
CA GLN A 277 -26.12 -40.19 -14.35
C GLN A 277 -26.26 -41.64 -13.87
N GLY A 278 -27.25 -41.91 -13.04
CA GLY A 278 -27.47 -43.23 -12.46
C GLY A 278 -26.57 -43.59 -11.26
N ASN A 279 -25.75 -42.67 -10.77
CA ASN A 279 -24.88 -42.84 -9.59
C ASN A 279 -25.22 -41.84 -8.47
N PRO A 280 -26.19 -42.17 -7.57
CA PRO A 280 -26.61 -41.25 -6.51
C PRO A 280 -25.50 -40.87 -5.52
N ALA A 281 -24.53 -41.78 -5.27
CA ALA A 281 -23.40 -41.49 -4.40
C ALA A 281 -22.46 -40.42 -4.96
N LEU A 282 -22.17 -40.51 -6.25
CA LEU A 282 -21.38 -39.50 -6.93
C LEU A 282 -22.11 -38.16 -7.02
N GLN A 283 -23.43 -38.18 -7.27
CA GLN A 283 -24.25 -36.97 -7.28
C GLN A 283 -24.21 -36.27 -5.92
N ALA A 284 -24.38 -37.00 -4.83
CA ALA A 284 -24.30 -36.46 -3.48
C ALA A 284 -22.93 -35.83 -3.18
N PHE A 285 -21.84 -36.45 -3.64
CA PHE A 285 -20.49 -35.88 -3.49
C PHE A 285 -20.29 -34.62 -4.33
N ILE A 286 -20.81 -34.59 -5.56
CA ILE A 286 -20.80 -33.39 -6.41
C ILE A 286 -21.53 -32.22 -5.71
N ASP A 287 -22.70 -32.51 -5.11
CA ASP A 287 -23.49 -31.50 -4.40
C ASP A 287 -22.76 -31.00 -3.13
N GLU A 288 -22.07 -31.89 -2.39
CA GLU A 288 -21.19 -31.51 -1.28
C GLU A 288 -20.07 -30.56 -1.75
N CYS A 289 -19.39 -30.88 -2.86
CA CYS A 289 -18.31 -30.05 -3.43
C CYS A 289 -18.82 -28.68 -3.88
N LYS A 290 -19.97 -28.62 -4.53
CA LYS A 290 -20.58 -27.35 -4.98
C LYS A 290 -20.99 -26.43 -3.81
N GLY A 291 -21.29 -26.98 -2.66
CA GLY A 291 -21.59 -26.24 -1.43
C GLY A 291 -20.35 -25.72 -0.68
N GLY A 292 -19.15 -26.14 -1.07
CA GLY A 292 -17.88 -25.78 -0.42
C GLY A 292 -17.35 -24.40 -0.81
N SER A 293 -16.25 -23.97 -0.15
CA SER A 293 -15.53 -22.74 -0.53
C SER A 293 -14.89 -22.89 -1.91
N VAL A 294 -14.91 -21.81 -2.69
CA VAL A 294 -14.17 -21.69 -3.98
C VAL A 294 -12.86 -20.91 -3.83
N ALA A 295 -12.53 -20.46 -2.62
CA ALA A 295 -11.28 -19.75 -2.38
C ALA A 295 -10.11 -20.75 -2.41
N GLU A 296 -9.09 -20.47 -3.22
CA GLU A 296 -7.91 -21.34 -3.41
C GLU A 296 -7.20 -21.64 -2.07
N ALA A 297 -7.14 -20.66 -1.16
CA ALA A 297 -6.54 -20.82 0.15
C ALA A 297 -7.29 -21.84 1.05
N ASP A 298 -8.64 -21.83 1.00
CA ASP A 298 -9.46 -22.77 1.78
C ASP A 298 -9.36 -24.18 1.20
N VAL A 299 -9.36 -24.29 -0.15
CA VAL A 299 -9.20 -25.56 -0.87
C VAL A 299 -7.82 -26.17 -0.60
N ALA A 300 -6.79 -25.34 -0.45
CA ALA A 300 -5.43 -25.82 -0.15
C ALA A 300 -5.32 -26.52 1.21
N THR A 301 -6.09 -26.07 2.22
CA THR A 301 -5.98 -26.55 3.61
C THR A 301 -6.99 -27.65 3.98
N GLN A 302 -8.04 -27.85 3.16
CA GLN A 302 -9.05 -28.87 3.43
C GLN A 302 -8.55 -30.31 3.16
N GLU A 303 -9.16 -31.29 3.83
CA GLU A 303 -8.94 -32.71 3.56
C GLU A 303 -9.27 -33.04 2.09
N LYS A 304 -8.35 -33.72 1.38
CA LYS A 304 -8.55 -34.11 -0.01
C LYS A 304 -9.50 -35.31 -0.10
N LYS A 305 -10.65 -35.08 -0.77
CA LYS A 305 -11.70 -36.10 -0.97
C LYS A 305 -12.00 -36.24 -2.47
N GLY A 306 -12.41 -37.44 -2.87
CA GLY A 306 -12.84 -37.69 -4.24
C GLY A 306 -13.67 -38.97 -4.37
N GLN A 307 -14.32 -39.08 -5.54
CA GLN A 307 -15.12 -40.25 -5.92
C GLN A 307 -14.71 -40.69 -7.34
N PRO A 308 -14.54 -42.01 -7.58
CA PRO A 308 -14.27 -42.54 -8.92
C PRO A 308 -15.50 -42.41 -9.83
N THR A 309 -15.27 -42.07 -11.07
CA THR A 309 -16.36 -41.88 -12.06
C THR A 309 -16.67 -43.15 -12.87
N SER A 310 -15.80 -44.14 -12.86
CA SER A 310 -15.79 -45.28 -13.79
C SER A 310 -15.53 -44.89 -15.26
N LEU A 311 -15.19 -43.63 -15.54
CA LEU A 311 -14.74 -43.13 -16.82
C LEU A 311 -13.23 -43.20 -16.92
N PHE A 312 -12.69 -43.34 -18.15
CA PHE A 312 -11.26 -43.38 -18.39
C PHE A 312 -10.89 -42.43 -19.55
N VAL A 313 -9.65 -41.90 -19.47
CA VAL A 313 -9.00 -41.20 -20.57
C VAL A 313 -7.71 -41.92 -20.94
N GLU A 314 -7.19 -41.66 -22.12
CA GLU A 314 -5.94 -42.24 -22.57
C GLU A 314 -4.77 -41.29 -22.35
N HIS A 315 -3.68 -41.79 -21.79
CA HIS A 315 -2.45 -41.03 -21.68
C HIS A 315 -1.93 -40.62 -23.06
N PRO A 316 -1.69 -39.33 -23.37
CA PRO A 316 -1.49 -38.83 -24.73
C PRO A 316 -0.26 -39.40 -25.42
N LEU A 317 0.76 -39.77 -24.68
CA LEU A 317 2.02 -40.33 -25.24
C LEU A 317 2.08 -41.85 -25.23
N THR A 318 1.60 -42.51 -24.18
CA THR A 318 1.69 -43.96 -23.99
C THR A 318 0.43 -44.69 -24.42
N GLY A 319 -0.76 -44.08 -24.45
CA GLY A 319 -2.04 -44.74 -24.69
C GLY A 319 -2.56 -45.55 -23.48
N GLU A 320 -1.90 -45.48 -22.31
CA GLU A 320 -2.35 -46.09 -21.07
C GLU A 320 -3.68 -45.47 -20.60
N LYS A 321 -4.62 -46.32 -20.14
CA LYS A 321 -5.90 -45.83 -19.62
C LYS A 321 -5.74 -45.32 -18.20
N LEU A 322 -6.11 -44.06 -17.97
CA LEU A 322 -6.09 -43.40 -16.69
C LEU A 322 -7.52 -43.18 -16.19
N PRO A 323 -7.83 -43.54 -14.91
CA PRO A 323 -9.13 -43.33 -14.35
C PRO A 323 -9.43 -41.85 -14.11
N VAL A 324 -10.69 -41.44 -14.33
CA VAL A 324 -11.19 -40.11 -14.06
C VAL A 324 -11.84 -40.09 -12.67
N TRP A 325 -11.46 -39.14 -11.84
CA TRP A 325 -12.02 -38.90 -10.51
C TRP A 325 -12.70 -37.55 -10.43
N VAL A 326 -13.76 -37.40 -9.67
CA VAL A 326 -14.24 -36.12 -9.19
C VAL A 326 -13.56 -35.83 -7.86
N ALA A 327 -12.92 -34.67 -7.72
CA ALA A 327 -12.16 -34.34 -6.52
C ALA A 327 -12.50 -32.91 -6.02
N ASN A 328 -12.60 -32.75 -4.67
CA ASN A 328 -12.97 -31.50 -4.03
C ASN A 328 -11.90 -30.38 -4.11
N TYR A 329 -10.70 -30.71 -4.57
CA TYR A 329 -9.58 -29.78 -4.71
C TYR A 329 -9.35 -29.28 -6.14
N VAL A 330 -10.17 -29.72 -7.11
CA VAL A 330 -10.12 -29.24 -8.49
C VAL A 330 -11.15 -28.15 -8.69
N LEU A 331 -10.71 -26.99 -9.16
CA LEU A 331 -11.58 -25.83 -9.38
C LEU A 331 -11.91 -25.69 -10.86
N MET A 332 -13.20 -25.55 -11.24
CA MET A 332 -13.65 -25.45 -12.61
C MET A 332 -13.01 -24.30 -13.39
N HIS A 333 -12.71 -23.22 -12.71
CA HIS A 333 -12.15 -22.02 -13.30
C HIS A 333 -10.62 -22.00 -13.43
N TYR A 334 -9.93 -23.09 -13.06
CA TYR A 334 -8.49 -23.23 -13.20
C TYR A 334 -8.17 -24.44 -14.11
N GLY A 335 -7.40 -24.22 -15.19
CA GLY A 335 -6.93 -25.30 -16.06
C GLY A 335 -8.05 -26.09 -16.75
N ASP A 336 -9.12 -25.43 -17.19
CA ASP A 336 -10.29 -26.08 -17.82
C ASP A 336 -11.03 -27.04 -16.86
N GLY A 337 -10.88 -26.90 -15.55
CA GLY A 337 -11.56 -27.71 -14.52
C GLY A 337 -11.06 -29.15 -14.42
N ALA A 338 -9.84 -29.42 -14.87
CA ALA A 338 -9.22 -30.73 -14.78
C ALA A 338 -7.72 -30.64 -14.47
N VAL A 339 -7.19 -31.65 -13.80
CA VAL A 339 -5.76 -31.78 -13.52
C VAL A 339 -5.28 -33.20 -13.86
N MET A 340 -4.08 -33.31 -14.37
CA MET A 340 -3.36 -34.60 -14.37
C MET A 340 -2.73 -34.77 -13.00
N ALA A 341 -2.90 -35.91 -12.40
CA ALA A 341 -2.34 -36.22 -11.10
C ALA A 341 -1.02 -36.99 -11.21
N VAL A 342 -0.01 -36.45 -10.54
CA VAL A 342 1.36 -37.01 -10.53
C VAL A 342 1.82 -37.30 -9.08
N PRO A 343 1.28 -38.31 -8.41
CA PRO A 343 1.44 -38.53 -6.98
C PRO A 343 2.88 -38.63 -6.50
N ALA A 344 3.81 -38.99 -7.36
CA ALA A 344 5.23 -39.06 -6.99
C ALA A 344 5.91 -37.69 -6.86
N HIS A 345 5.29 -36.58 -7.39
CA HIS A 345 5.94 -35.28 -7.54
C HIS A 345 5.05 -34.10 -7.14
N ASP A 346 3.85 -34.38 -6.59
CA ASP A 346 2.92 -33.37 -6.04
C ASP A 346 2.32 -33.85 -4.71
N GLU A 347 2.47 -33.07 -3.65
CA GLU A 347 2.04 -33.41 -2.30
C GLU A 347 0.54 -33.72 -2.21
N ARG A 348 -0.26 -32.89 -2.83
CA ARG A 348 -1.72 -33.02 -2.86
C ARG A 348 -2.14 -34.34 -3.55
N ASP A 349 -1.51 -34.64 -4.67
CA ASP A 349 -1.78 -35.84 -5.45
C ASP A 349 -1.27 -37.10 -4.70
N PHE A 350 -0.14 -36.96 -3.97
CA PHE A 350 0.40 -38.02 -3.11
C PHE A 350 -0.55 -38.37 -1.96
N GLU A 351 -1.06 -37.36 -1.25
CA GLU A 351 -2.04 -37.57 -0.17
C GLU A 351 -3.29 -38.27 -0.69
N PHE A 352 -3.80 -37.79 -1.84
CA PHE A 352 -4.98 -38.37 -2.47
C PHE A 352 -4.74 -39.82 -2.92
N ALA A 353 -3.65 -40.08 -3.63
CA ALA A 353 -3.30 -41.41 -4.10
C ALA A 353 -3.07 -42.38 -2.95
N SER A 354 -2.41 -41.95 -1.87
CA SER A 354 -2.20 -42.75 -0.66
C SER A 354 -3.52 -43.10 0.03
N LYS A 355 -4.47 -42.16 0.06
CA LYS A 355 -5.80 -42.35 0.68
C LYS A 355 -6.67 -43.34 -0.09
N TYR A 356 -6.59 -43.32 -1.41
CA TYR A 356 -7.46 -44.11 -2.29
C TYR A 356 -6.73 -45.30 -2.95
N ASP A 357 -5.54 -45.65 -2.47
CA ASP A 357 -4.70 -46.77 -2.96
C ASP A 357 -4.45 -46.72 -4.47
N LEU A 358 -4.15 -45.51 -4.99
CA LEU A 358 -3.84 -45.29 -6.41
C LEU A 358 -2.33 -45.43 -6.65
N PRO A 359 -1.89 -45.80 -7.87
CA PRO A 359 -0.49 -45.96 -8.18
C PRO A 359 0.31 -44.65 -7.99
N ILE A 360 1.53 -44.77 -7.45
CA ILE A 360 2.52 -43.69 -7.34
C ILE A 360 3.71 -44.09 -8.20
N LYS A 361 3.98 -43.29 -9.26
CA LYS A 361 4.99 -43.61 -10.28
C LYS A 361 6.06 -42.51 -10.34
N PRO A 362 7.24 -42.70 -9.73
CA PRO A 362 8.34 -41.73 -9.80
C PRO A 362 8.88 -41.60 -11.21
N VAL A 363 9.02 -40.38 -11.72
CA VAL A 363 9.54 -40.08 -13.08
C VAL A 363 10.59 -38.99 -13.09
N VAL A 364 10.90 -38.41 -11.93
CA VAL A 364 12.00 -37.45 -11.74
C VAL A 364 12.91 -37.95 -10.63
N ARG A 365 14.22 -37.96 -10.86
CA ARG A 365 15.22 -38.18 -9.82
C ARG A 365 15.41 -36.90 -9.04
N THR A 366 15.12 -36.93 -7.77
CA THR A 366 15.26 -35.79 -6.85
C THR A 366 16.46 -35.96 -5.91
N SER A 367 16.74 -34.97 -5.07
CA SER A 367 17.79 -35.13 -4.05
C SER A 367 17.47 -36.22 -3.01
N ALA A 368 16.18 -36.57 -2.86
CA ALA A 368 15.74 -37.68 -2.01
C ALA A 368 15.87 -39.08 -2.68
N GLY A 369 16.20 -39.16 -3.97
CA GLY A 369 16.40 -40.38 -4.73
C GLY A 369 15.39 -40.63 -5.84
N ASP A 370 15.23 -41.90 -6.20
CA ASP A 370 14.42 -42.32 -7.33
C ASP A 370 13.04 -42.88 -6.92
N GLU A 371 12.71 -42.92 -5.63
CA GLU A 371 11.46 -43.41 -5.05
C GLU A 371 10.77 -42.35 -4.22
N THR A 372 9.47 -42.48 -4.03
CA THR A 372 8.64 -41.57 -3.28
C THR A 372 7.90 -42.32 -2.16
N PRO A 373 8.62 -42.83 -1.11
CA PRO A 373 7.98 -43.48 0.02
C PRO A 373 7.25 -42.49 0.94
N ALA A 374 6.24 -42.96 1.66
CA ALA A 374 5.62 -42.22 2.73
C ALA A 374 6.54 -42.11 3.98
N PRO A 375 6.52 -40.98 4.73
CA PRO A 375 5.69 -39.81 4.52
C PRO A 375 6.21 -38.91 3.40
N TRP A 376 5.38 -37.98 2.90
CA TRP A 376 5.76 -36.99 1.91
C TRP A 376 6.96 -36.16 2.36
N GLN A 377 7.86 -35.85 1.42
CA GLN A 377 9.02 -34.98 1.61
C GLN A 377 9.02 -33.89 0.53
N ALA A 378 9.36 -32.67 0.90
CA ALA A 378 9.34 -31.52 -0.03
C ALA A 378 10.27 -31.73 -1.24
N GLU A 379 11.34 -32.49 -1.06
CA GLU A 379 12.32 -32.85 -2.08
C GLU A 379 11.71 -33.63 -3.25
N TYR A 380 10.61 -34.35 -3.07
CA TYR A 380 9.92 -35.09 -4.14
C TYR A 380 9.38 -34.19 -5.25
N ASN A 381 9.13 -32.90 -4.94
CA ASN A 381 8.69 -31.90 -5.92
C ASN A 381 9.86 -31.20 -6.64
N GLU A 382 11.11 -31.57 -6.38
CA GLU A 382 12.25 -30.95 -7.04
C GLU A 382 12.27 -31.27 -8.53
N GLN A 383 12.90 -30.38 -9.31
CA GLN A 383 13.25 -30.65 -10.71
C GLN A 383 14.56 -31.42 -10.77
N GLY A 384 14.63 -32.42 -11.64
CA GLY A 384 15.81 -33.24 -11.82
C GLY A 384 15.80 -33.99 -13.16
N PRO A 385 16.78 -34.84 -13.42
CA PRO A 385 16.76 -35.67 -14.61
C PRO A 385 15.62 -36.68 -14.56
N LEU A 386 14.96 -36.89 -15.70
CA LEU A 386 13.86 -37.83 -15.80
C LEU A 386 14.33 -39.28 -15.69
N ILE A 387 13.50 -40.08 -15.00
CA ILE A 387 13.62 -41.53 -14.87
C ILE A 387 12.29 -42.18 -15.32
N ASN A 388 12.25 -43.43 -15.66
CA ASN A 388 11.03 -44.16 -15.98
C ASN A 388 10.12 -43.48 -17.04
N SER A 389 10.70 -42.61 -17.90
CA SER A 389 9.96 -41.74 -18.83
C SER A 389 10.18 -42.10 -20.31
N GLY A 390 10.51 -43.37 -20.61
CA GLY A 390 10.71 -43.84 -21.99
C GLY A 390 11.81 -43.07 -22.71
N GLU A 391 11.51 -42.50 -23.85
CA GLU A 391 12.45 -41.73 -24.68
C GLU A 391 12.92 -40.41 -24.03
N PHE A 392 12.21 -39.92 -23.02
CA PHE A 392 12.55 -38.68 -22.28
C PHE A 392 13.47 -38.95 -21.08
N THR A 393 13.76 -40.20 -20.76
CA THR A 393 14.63 -40.57 -19.63
C THR A 393 16.02 -39.96 -19.77
N GLY A 394 16.49 -39.32 -18.70
CA GLY A 394 17.80 -38.63 -18.63
C GLY A 394 17.75 -37.14 -18.98
N LEU A 395 16.66 -36.64 -19.59
CA LEU A 395 16.52 -35.22 -19.89
C LEU A 395 16.28 -34.42 -18.58
N HIS A 396 16.86 -33.24 -18.53
CA HIS A 396 16.56 -32.25 -17.48
C HIS A 396 15.31 -31.43 -17.83
N PHE A 397 14.77 -30.72 -16.86
CA PHE A 397 13.45 -30.03 -16.92
C PHE A 397 13.22 -29.30 -18.26
N GLN A 398 14.14 -28.42 -18.69
CA GLN A 398 13.92 -27.60 -19.89
C GLN A 398 13.95 -28.45 -21.17
N ASP A 399 14.93 -29.33 -21.27
CA ASP A 399 15.04 -30.24 -22.41
C ASP A 399 13.87 -31.24 -22.48
N ALA A 400 13.40 -31.66 -21.30
CA ALA A 400 12.23 -32.54 -21.19
C ALA A 400 10.96 -31.80 -21.60
N PHE A 401 10.80 -30.52 -21.17
CA PHE A 401 9.68 -29.66 -21.56
C PHE A 401 9.60 -29.58 -23.10
N ASP A 402 10.70 -29.20 -23.75
CA ASP A 402 10.74 -28.98 -25.19
C ASP A 402 10.53 -30.29 -25.96
N ALA A 403 11.09 -31.41 -25.49
CA ALA A 403 10.93 -32.73 -26.12
C ALA A 403 9.49 -33.27 -25.99
N ILE A 404 8.88 -33.11 -24.80
CA ILE A 404 7.48 -33.51 -24.55
C ILE A 404 6.53 -32.64 -25.36
N GLU A 405 6.78 -31.33 -25.43
CA GLU A 405 6.01 -30.42 -26.29
C GLU A 405 6.04 -30.88 -27.74
N ALA A 406 7.24 -31.15 -28.28
CA ALA A 406 7.39 -31.62 -29.65
C ALA A 406 6.62 -32.93 -29.91
N ALA A 407 6.64 -33.86 -28.95
CA ALA A 407 5.92 -35.13 -29.05
C ALA A 407 4.38 -34.93 -29.01
N LEU A 408 3.88 -34.05 -28.16
CA LEU A 408 2.46 -33.73 -28.05
C LEU A 408 1.94 -32.95 -29.26
N VAL A 409 2.70 -31.95 -29.74
CA VAL A 409 2.38 -31.18 -30.96
C VAL A 409 2.30 -32.13 -32.19
N LYS A 410 3.24 -33.06 -32.33
CA LYS A 410 3.22 -34.06 -33.40
C LYS A 410 1.95 -34.91 -33.43
N LYS A 411 1.36 -35.15 -32.24
CA LYS A 411 0.10 -35.90 -32.09
C LYS A 411 -1.12 -35.00 -32.07
N THR A 412 -0.96 -33.67 -32.12
CA THR A 412 -2.03 -32.66 -31.92
C THR A 412 -2.73 -32.79 -30.56
N LEU A 413 -2.01 -33.26 -29.54
CA LEU A 413 -2.52 -33.54 -28.21
C LEU A 413 -1.94 -32.60 -27.13
N GLY A 414 -1.29 -31.50 -27.50
CA GLY A 414 -0.82 -30.49 -26.58
C GLY A 414 0.10 -29.46 -27.18
N GLN A 415 0.27 -28.36 -26.49
CA GLN A 415 1.16 -27.26 -26.85
C GLN A 415 1.52 -26.45 -25.62
N SER A 416 2.63 -25.72 -25.66
CA SER A 416 2.95 -24.77 -24.59
C SER A 416 1.93 -23.65 -24.55
N ARG A 417 1.62 -23.20 -23.34
CA ARG A 417 0.67 -22.11 -23.08
C ARG A 417 1.14 -21.28 -21.90
N THR A 418 1.12 -19.97 -22.05
CA THR A 418 1.27 -19.05 -20.93
C THR A 418 -0.08 -18.85 -20.29
N GLN A 419 -0.15 -19.04 -18.98
CA GLN A 419 -1.32 -18.72 -18.18
C GLN A 419 -0.98 -17.68 -17.12
N PHE A 420 -1.99 -16.91 -16.74
CA PHE A 420 -1.89 -15.95 -15.67
C PHE A 420 -2.84 -16.35 -14.53
N ARG A 421 -2.39 -16.15 -13.28
CA ARG A 421 -3.26 -16.27 -12.12
C ARG A 421 -4.26 -15.11 -12.08
N LEU A 422 -3.83 -13.94 -12.57
CA LEU A 422 -4.68 -12.76 -12.72
C LEU A 422 -5.93 -13.12 -13.53
N ARG A 423 -7.08 -12.62 -13.07
CA ARG A 423 -8.38 -12.78 -13.73
C ARG A 423 -8.94 -11.44 -14.09
N ASP A 424 -9.88 -11.45 -15.05
CA ASP A 424 -10.60 -10.24 -15.42
C ASP A 424 -11.33 -9.66 -14.21
N TRP A 425 -11.28 -8.36 -14.11
CA TRP A 425 -11.82 -7.62 -12.97
C TRP A 425 -13.33 -7.44 -13.09
N GLY A 426 -14.09 -8.15 -12.25
CA GLY A 426 -15.54 -8.03 -12.16
C GLY A 426 -15.94 -6.77 -11.40
N ILE A 427 -16.64 -5.87 -12.07
CA ILE A 427 -16.92 -4.54 -11.52
C ILE A 427 -18.37 -4.34 -11.09
N SER A 428 -19.30 -5.21 -11.42
CA SER A 428 -20.71 -5.07 -11.01
C SER A 428 -20.88 -5.27 -9.51
N ARG A 429 -21.56 -4.34 -8.86
CA ARG A 429 -21.95 -4.43 -7.45
C ARG A 429 -23.46 -4.19 -7.31
N GLN A 430 -24.15 -5.08 -6.61
CA GLN A 430 -25.56 -4.95 -6.26
C GLN A 430 -25.70 -4.05 -5.02
N ARG A 431 -25.16 -2.84 -5.16
CA ARG A 431 -25.11 -1.81 -4.13
C ARG A 431 -25.69 -0.50 -4.65
N TYR A 432 -26.23 0.28 -3.75
CA TYR A 432 -26.82 1.58 -4.08
C TYR A 432 -25.76 2.68 -4.17
N TRP A 433 -24.90 2.80 -3.15
CA TRP A 433 -23.95 3.92 -3.05
C TRP A 433 -22.68 3.63 -3.87
N GLY A 434 -22.77 3.85 -5.17
CA GLY A 434 -21.72 3.64 -6.16
C GLY A 434 -22.07 4.28 -7.50
N CYS A 435 -21.11 4.33 -8.42
CA CYS A 435 -21.32 4.86 -9.77
C CYS A 435 -22.24 3.94 -10.58
N PRO A 436 -23.39 4.43 -11.10
CA PRO A 436 -24.26 3.61 -11.92
C PRO A 436 -23.59 3.13 -13.21
N ILE A 437 -23.77 1.87 -13.57
CA ILE A 437 -23.26 1.31 -14.83
C ILE A 437 -24.13 1.84 -15.98
N PRO A 438 -23.52 2.53 -17.00
CA PRO A 438 -24.28 3.26 -18.03
C PRO A 438 -24.73 2.36 -19.18
N ILE A 439 -25.52 1.33 -18.88
CA ILE A 439 -26.05 0.38 -19.87
C ILE A 439 -27.58 0.34 -19.80
N VAL A 440 -28.20 0.15 -20.96
CA VAL A 440 -29.63 -0.08 -21.13
C VAL A 440 -29.84 -1.47 -21.71
N HIS A 441 -30.64 -2.27 -21.04
CA HIS A 441 -31.06 -3.61 -21.49
C HIS A 441 -32.31 -3.50 -22.35
N CYS A 442 -32.19 -3.83 -23.63
CA CYS A 442 -33.27 -3.81 -24.61
C CYS A 442 -33.52 -5.22 -25.14
N ASP A 443 -34.73 -5.69 -25.10
CA ASP A 443 -35.09 -7.03 -25.60
C ASP A 443 -34.77 -7.24 -27.09
N THR A 444 -34.77 -6.14 -27.89
CA THR A 444 -34.45 -6.20 -29.32
C THR A 444 -32.96 -5.97 -29.61
N CYS A 445 -32.32 -5.02 -28.89
CA CYS A 445 -30.97 -4.55 -29.21
C CYS A 445 -29.87 -5.16 -28.30
N GLY A 446 -30.29 -5.89 -27.25
CA GLY A 446 -29.37 -6.37 -26.21
C GLY A 446 -28.89 -5.27 -25.27
N ASP A 447 -27.66 -5.37 -24.83
CA ASP A 447 -27.00 -4.38 -23.94
C ASP A 447 -26.56 -3.17 -24.79
N VAL A 448 -27.11 -2.01 -24.53
CA VAL A 448 -26.90 -0.77 -25.29
C VAL A 448 -26.26 0.27 -24.36
N PRO A 449 -25.06 0.77 -24.65
CA PRO A 449 -24.44 1.87 -23.89
C PRO A 449 -25.30 3.13 -23.91
N VAL A 450 -25.36 3.85 -22.80
CA VAL A 450 -25.97 5.16 -22.74
C VAL A 450 -25.15 6.13 -23.61
N PRO A 451 -25.79 6.90 -24.53
CA PRO A 451 -25.08 7.87 -25.35
C PRO A 451 -24.37 8.95 -24.53
N GLU A 452 -23.26 9.42 -25.05
CA GLU A 452 -22.38 10.41 -24.37
C GLU A 452 -23.11 11.69 -23.97
N ASP A 453 -24.01 12.18 -24.81
CA ASP A 453 -24.83 13.37 -24.56
C ASP A 453 -25.94 13.16 -23.49
N GLN A 454 -26.17 11.91 -23.06
CA GLN A 454 -27.08 11.54 -21.99
C GLN A 454 -26.36 11.17 -20.68
N LEU A 455 -25.05 11.22 -20.67
CA LEU A 455 -24.24 11.03 -19.45
C LEU A 455 -24.18 12.33 -18.63
N PRO A 456 -24.14 12.22 -17.30
CA PRO A 456 -24.13 10.98 -16.53
C PRO A 456 -25.51 10.35 -16.31
N VAL A 457 -25.53 9.02 -16.14
CA VAL A 457 -26.65 8.36 -15.46
C VAL A 457 -26.53 8.74 -14.00
N VAL A 458 -27.43 9.60 -13.53
CA VAL A 458 -27.34 10.20 -12.19
C VAL A 458 -27.90 9.25 -11.14
N LEU A 459 -27.12 9.01 -10.08
CA LEU A 459 -27.56 8.29 -8.89
C LEU A 459 -28.50 9.17 -8.06
N PRO A 460 -29.71 8.74 -7.70
CA PRO A 460 -30.57 9.46 -6.75
C PRO A 460 -29.89 9.57 -5.37
N GLU A 461 -29.83 10.76 -4.77
CA GLU A 461 -29.07 10.98 -3.52
C GLU A 461 -29.94 10.96 -2.25
N ASP A 462 -31.27 11.04 -2.37
CA ASP A 462 -32.23 11.15 -1.26
C ASP A 462 -32.80 9.81 -0.78
N VAL A 463 -32.27 8.69 -1.27
CA VAL A 463 -32.72 7.35 -0.93
C VAL A 463 -32.07 6.88 0.37
N VAL A 464 -32.90 6.37 1.29
CA VAL A 464 -32.43 5.70 2.51
C VAL A 464 -32.48 4.20 2.29
N PRO A 465 -31.33 3.50 2.21
CA PRO A 465 -31.28 2.06 2.01
C PRO A 465 -31.87 1.31 3.22
N ASP A 466 -32.61 0.26 2.97
CA ASP A 466 -33.22 -0.60 4.00
C ASP A 466 -32.40 -1.86 4.33
N GLY A 467 -31.28 -2.05 3.64
CA GLY A 467 -30.41 -3.21 3.79
C GLY A 467 -30.87 -4.47 3.05
N ALA A 468 -31.96 -4.40 2.30
CA ALA A 468 -32.51 -5.51 1.51
C ALA A 468 -32.12 -5.37 0.02
N GLY A 469 -30.81 -5.39 -0.29
CA GLY A 469 -30.27 -5.21 -1.64
C GLY A 469 -30.29 -3.75 -2.13
N SER A 470 -29.97 -3.55 -3.42
CA SER A 470 -29.95 -2.21 -4.00
C SER A 470 -31.37 -1.66 -4.19
N PRO A 471 -31.68 -0.48 -3.63
CA PRO A 471 -32.96 0.21 -3.89
C PRO A 471 -33.19 0.48 -5.37
N LEU A 472 -32.17 0.70 -6.20
CA LEU A 472 -32.25 1.02 -7.62
C LEU A 472 -33.07 -0.02 -8.40
N ALA A 473 -32.94 -1.30 -8.04
CA ALA A 473 -33.67 -2.40 -8.66
C ALA A 473 -35.19 -2.37 -8.37
N ARG A 474 -35.63 -1.55 -7.41
CA ARG A 474 -37.02 -1.38 -6.95
C ARG A 474 -37.59 0.00 -7.29
N MET A 475 -36.85 0.83 -8.04
CA MET A 475 -37.20 2.20 -8.41
C MET A 475 -37.53 2.28 -9.92
N PRO A 476 -38.80 2.12 -10.35
CA PRO A 476 -39.17 2.23 -11.75
C PRO A 476 -38.72 3.54 -12.41
N GLU A 477 -38.78 4.65 -11.66
CA GLU A 477 -38.32 5.97 -12.08
C GLU A 477 -36.82 6.03 -12.40
N PHE A 478 -36.03 5.13 -11.83
CA PHE A 478 -34.62 5.01 -12.16
C PHE A 478 -34.37 4.07 -13.34
N TYR A 479 -35.00 2.87 -13.36
CA TYR A 479 -34.63 1.85 -14.34
C TYR A 479 -35.47 1.84 -15.60
N GLU A 480 -36.71 2.34 -15.56
CA GLU A 480 -37.53 2.38 -16.78
C GLU A 480 -37.09 3.49 -17.73
N CYS A 481 -36.85 3.13 -18.98
CA CYS A 481 -36.34 4.07 -19.99
C CYS A 481 -36.71 3.60 -21.40
N SER A 482 -36.38 4.41 -22.40
CA SER A 482 -36.42 4.03 -23.80
C SER A 482 -35.03 3.62 -24.26
N CYS A 483 -34.97 2.58 -25.10
CA CYS A 483 -33.72 2.16 -25.73
C CYS A 483 -33.13 3.28 -26.60
N PRO A 484 -31.88 3.71 -26.39
CA PRO A 484 -31.26 4.78 -27.18
C PRO A 484 -31.12 4.43 -28.67
N LYS A 485 -31.06 3.12 -28.98
CA LYS A 485 -30.88 2.63 -30.36
C LYS A 485 -32.14 2.48 -31.16
N CYS A 486 -33.23 1.96 -30.56
CA CYS A 486 -34.48 1.66 -31.31
C CYS A 486 -35.71 2.35 -30.74
N GLY A 487 -35.64 3.07 -29.62
CA GLY A 487 -36.73 3.79 -28.98
C GLY A 487 -37.76 2.89 -28.24
N ALA A 488 -37.60 1.58 -28.25
CA ALA A 488 -38.51 0.67 -27.55
C ALA A 488 -38.37 0.80 -26.02
N PRO A 489 -39.41 0.44 -25.25
CA PRO A 489 -39.29 0.33 -23.79
C PRO A 489 -38.11 -0.58 -23.40
N ALA A 490 -37.33 -0.14 -22.45
CA ALA A 490 -36.12 -0.81 -22.03
C ALA A 490 -35.86 -0.54 -20.53
N LYS A 491 -34.83 -1.19 -19.98
CA LYS A 491 -34.47 -1.01 -18.57
C LYS A 491 -32.98 -0.63 -18.44
N ARG A 492 -32.70 0.36 -17.63
CA ARG A 492 -31.32 0.66 -17.23
C ARG A 492 -30.78 -0.44 -16.34
N GLU A 493 -29.43 -0.60 -16.40
CA GLU A 493 -28.73 -1.39 -15.42
C GLU A 493 -28.89 -0.78 -14.02
N THR A 494 -29.08 -1.65 -13.02
CA THR A 494 -29.28 -1.24 -11.62
C THR A 494 -28.10 -1.56 -10.71
N ASP A 495 -27.09 -2.25 -11.24
CA ASP A 495 -25.80 -2.44 -10.57
C ASP A 495 -24.96 -1.15 -10.65
N THR A 496 -24.13 -0.97 -9.66
CA THR A 496 -23.11 0.08 -9.63
C THR A 496 -21.72 -0.50 -9.84
N MET A 497 -20.76 0.34 -10.15
CA MET A 497 -19.37 -0.07 -10.33
C MET A 497 -18.69 -0.35 -8.98
N ASP A 498 -17.70 -1.21 -9.00
CA ASP A 498 -16.74 -1.38 -7.92
C ASP A 498 -16.01 -0.06 -7.64
N THR A 499 -15.94 0.35 -6.38
CA THR A 499 -15.35 1.64 -5.97
C THR A 499 -13.87 1.78 -6.27
N PHE A 500 -13.17 0.70 -6.62
CA PHE A 500 -11.82 0.79 -7.18
C PHE A 500 -11.78 1.41 -8.58
N VAL A 501 -12.91 1.50 -9.29
CA VAL A 501 -12.98 2.21 -10.57
C VAL A 501 -12.71 3.69 -10.36
N GLU A 502 -13.42 4.31 -9.40
CA GLU A 502 -13.25 5.72 -9.04
C GLU A 502 -11.82 6.06 -8.62
N SER A 503 -11.21 5.19 -7.81
CA SER A 503 -9.85 5.41 -7.31
C SER A 503 -8.75 5.07 -8.33
N SER A 504 -9.09 4.51 -9.49
CA SER A 504 -8.10 4.10 -10.49
C SER A 504 -7.62 5.22 -11.41
N TRP A 505 -8.27 6.40 -11.41
CA TRP A 505 -7.92 7.49 -12.32
C TRP A 505 -7.92 8.89 -11.68
N TYR A 506 -8.30 9.03 -10.42
CA TYR A 506 -8.43 10.30 -9.71
C TYR A 506 -7.16 11.16 -9.72
N TYR A 507 -5.98 10.51 -9.69
CA TYR A 507 -4.69 11.19 -9.78
C TYR A 507 -4.54 11.96 -11.09
N ALA A 508 -5.12 11.47 -12.18
CA ALA A 508 -5.12 12.17 -13.48
C ALA A 508 -6.14 13.31 -13.48
N ARG A 509 -7.32 13.10 -12.84
CA ARG A 509 -8.35 14.14 -12.76
C ARG A 509 -7.89 15.38 -12.01
N TYR A 510 -7.04 15.24 -11.01
CA TYR A 510 -6.48 16.39 -10.30
C TYR A 510 -5.66 17.35 -11.19
N ALA A 511 -5.14 16.90 -12.31
CA ALA A 511 -4.46 17.79 -13.26
C ALA A 511 -5.41 18.81 -13.89
N SER A 512 -6.70 18.46 -14.02
CA SER A 512 -7.72 19.32 -14.63
C SER A 512 -9.13 19.04 -14.06
N PRO A 513 -9.36 19.27 -12.74
CA PRO A 513 -10.57 18.80 -12.07
C PRO A 513 -11.86 19.42 -12.59
N HIS A 514 -11.81 20.62 -13.15
CA HIS A 514 -12.95 21.37 -13.68
C HIS A 514 -13.09 21.27 -15.20
N TYR A 515 -12.32 20.40 -15.86
CA TYR A 515 -12.41 20.23 -17.30
C TYR A 515 -13.70 19.50 -17.67
N GLU A 516 -14.50 20.15 -18.54
CA GLU A 516 -15.80 19.60 -18.97
C GLU A 516 -15.75 18.93 -20.35
N GLY A 517 -14.62 19.04 -21.05
CA GLY A 517 -14.45 18.49 -22.39
C GLY A 517 -14.05 17.00 -22.42
N GLY A 518 -13.82 16.37 -21.28
CA GLY A 518 -13.39 14.98 -21.20
C GLY A 518 -12.94 14.55 -19.80
N LEU A 519 -12.49 13.31 -19.68
CA LEU A 519 -11.99 12.73 -18.44
C LEU A 519 -10.83 13.54 -17.85
N VAL A 520 -9.88 13.97 -18.69
CA VAL A 520 -8.77 14.87 -18.36
C VAL A 520 -8.51 15.83 -19.53
N GLU A 521 -7.95 17.00 -19.26
CA GLU A 521 -7.38 17.86 -20.30
C GLU A 521 -5.98 17.32 -20.63
N PRO A 522 -5.74 16.88 -21.89
CA PRO A 522 -4.51 16.14 -22.22
C PRO A 522 -3.21 16.92 -21.98
N ASN A 523 -3.18 18.24 -22.21
CA ASN A 523 -1.96 19.03 -22.00
C ASN A 523 -1.68 19.17 -20.49
N ALA A 524 -2.69 19.46 -19.68
CA ALA A 524 -2.54 19.54 -18.22
C ALA A 524 -2.16 18.19 -17.64
N ALA A 525 -2.82 17.11 -18.09
CA ALA A 525 -2.48 15.75 -17.65
C ALA A 525 -1.01 15.41 -17.99
N ASN A 526 -0.55 15.67 -19.20
CA ASN A 526 0.82 15.38 -19.62
C ASN A 526 1.86 16.35 -19.03
N HIS A 527 1.44 17.51 -18.51
CA HIS A 527 2.32 18.42 -17.78
C HIS A 527 2.64 17.90 -16.37
N TRP A 528 1.64 17.30 -15.70
CA TRP A 528 1.77 16.84 -14.31
C TRP A 528 2.12 15.36 -14.18
N LEU A 529 1.61 14.50 -15.06
CA LEU A 529 1.81 13.05 -15.00
C LEU A 529 3.14 12.60 -15.66
N PRO A 530 3.70 11.50 -15.17
CA PRO A 530 3.25 10.68 -14.03
C PRO A 530 3.50 11.36 -12.69
N VAL A 531 2.73 10.97 -11.64
CA VAL A 531 2.93 11.44 -10.26
C VAL A 531 4.37 11.16 -9.83
N ASP A 532 5.08 12.17 -9.34
CA ASP A 532 6.50 12.03 -8.97
C ASP A 532 6.67 11.25 -7.66
N GLN A 533 5.81 11.50 -6.67
CA GLN A 533 5.79 10.78 -5.41
C GLN A 533 4.38 10.40 -5.00
N TYR A 534 4.12 9.11 -4.88
CA TYR A 534 2.85 8.57 -4.40
C TYR A 534 3.02 7.95 -3.02
N ILE A 535 2.07 8.20 -2.10
CA ILE A 535 2.17 7.78 -0.70
C ILE A 535 0.88 7.11 -0.27
N GLY A 536 0.97 5.91 0.30
CA GLY A 536 -0.21 5.19 0.81
C GLY A 536 0.14 3.90 1.52
N GLY A 537 -0.88 3.17 1.98
CA GLY A 537 -0.70 1.91 2.70
C GLY A 537 -0.29 0.75 1.78
N ILE A 538 0.53 -0.16 2.28
CA ILE A 538 0.96 -1.36 1.54
C ILE A 538 -0.21 -2.32 1.24
N GLU A 539 -1.32 -2.22 1.98
CA GLU A 539 -2.53 -2.99 1.74
C GLU A 539 -3.13 -2.79 0.35
N HIS A 540 -2.77 -1.69 -0.32
CA HIS A 540 -3.22 -1.37 -1.67
C HIS A 540 -2.32 -1.92 -2.78
N ALA A 541 -1.28 -2.68 -2.44
CA ALA A 541 -0.25 -3.15 -3.38
C ALA A 541 -0.81 -3.92 -4.58
N ILE A 542 -1.80 -4.79 -4.36
CA ILE A 542 -2.35 -5.70 -5.39
C ILE A 542 -3.78 -5.35 -5.85
N LEU A 543 -4.44 -4.41 -5.19
CA LEU A 543 -5.78 -3.94 -5.59
C LEU A 543 -5.68 -2.57 -6.26
N HIS A 544 -5.79 -1.51 -5.48
CA HIS A 544 -5.78 -0.14 -5.99
C HIS A 544 -4.58 0.16 -6.93
N LEU A 545 -3.35 -0.19 -6.52
CA LEU A 545 -2.17 0.12 -7.33
C LEU A 545 -2.14 -0.65 -8.65
N LEU A 546 -2.57 -1.91 -8.67
CA LEU A 546 -2.64 -2.69 -9.90
C LEU A 546 -3.72 -2.13 -10.82
N TYR A 547 -4.89 -1.79 -10.29
CA TYR A 547 -5.99 -1.22 -11.06
C TYR A 547 -5.65 0.18 -11.58
N ALA A 548 -4.98 1.03 -10.79
CA ALA A 548 -4.52 2.34 -11.24
C ALA A 548 -3.51 2.23 -12.39
N ARG A 549 -2.59 1.26 -12.34
CA ARG A 549 -1.66 0.97 -13.45
C ARG A 549 -2.40 0.51 -14.70
N PHE A 550 -3.36 -0.38 -14.54
CA PHE A 550 -4.21 -0.84 -15.64
C PHE A 550 -5.01 0.30 -16.26
N PHE A 551 -5.70 1.11 -15.45
CA PHE A 551 -6.44 2.28 -15.93
C PHE A 551 -5.56 3.30 -16.65
N HIS A 552 -4.33 3.49 -16.16
CA HIS A 552 -3.38 4.38 -16.82
C HIS A 552 -3.06 3.93 -18.24
N LYS A 553 -2.89 2.62 -18.45
CA LYS A 553 -2.69 2.04 -19.78
C LYS A 553 -3.93 2.20 -20.65
N LEU A 554 -5.13 2.04 -20.09
CA LEU A 554 -6.38 2.33 -20.81
C LEU A 554 -6.47 3.80 -21.24
N MET A 555 -6.16 4.74 -20.36
CA MET A 555 -6.13 6.17 -20.68
C MET A 555 -5.07 6.50 -21.72
N ARG A 556 -3.91 5.86 -21.67
CA ARG A 556 -2.87 6.00 -22.69
C ARG A 556 -3.37 5.52 -24.05
N ASP A 557 -3.98 4.36 -24.11
CA ASP A 557 -4.49 3.74 -25.34
C ASP A 557 -5.67 4.54 -25.93
N GLU A 558 -6.40 5.29 -25.08
CA GLU A 558 -7.39 6.29 -25.52
C GLU A 558 -6.79 7.65 -25.90
N GLY A 559 -5.46 7.81 -25.81
CA GLY A 559 -4.76 9.06 -26.16
C GLY A 559 -4.91 10.18 -25.15
N LEU A 560 -5.36 9.89 -23.93
CA LEU A 560 -5.58 10.88 -22.87
C LEU A 560 -4.30 11.24 -22.13
N VAL A 561 -3.38 10.29 -22.00
CA VAL A 561 -2.06 10.46 -21.36
C VAL A 561 -0.97 9.83 -22.21
N THR A 562 0.28 10.26 -22.05
CA THR A 562 1.43 9.75 -22.81
C THR A 562 2.37 8.87 -22.01
N SER A 563 2.31 8.93 -20.69
CA SER A 563 3.12 8.09 -19.80
C SER A 563 2.61 6.65 -19.74
N ASN A 564 3.51 5.70 -19.48
CA ASN A 564 3.17 4.27 -19.39
C ASN A 564 2.70 3.84 -17.99
N GLU A 565 3.12 4.57 -16.94
CA GLU A 565 2.83 4.26 -15.56
C GLU A 565 2.33 5.52 -14.82
N PRO A 566 1.42 5.36 -13.85
CA PRO A 566 0.83 6.50 -13.15
C PRO A 566 1.75 7.16 -12.13
N PHE A 567 2.66 6.38 -11.51
CA PHE A 567 3.45 6.81 -10.36
C PHE A 567 4.93 6.44 -10.55
N LYS A 568 5.85 7.44 -10.48
CA LYS A 568 7.30 7.21 -10.58
C LYS A 568 7.86 6.57 -9.32
N ASN A 569 7.56 7.17 -8.16
CA ASN A 569 8.04 6.71 -6.87
C ASN A 569 6.85 6.40 -5.96
N LEU A 570 6.96 5.29 -5.24
CA LEU A 570 5.97 4.85 -4.26
C LEU A 570 6.61 4.75 -2.88
N LEU A 571 6.00 5.41 -1.90
CA LEU A 571 6.33 5.24 -0.49
C LEU A 571 5.17 4.51 0.19
N THR A 572 5.43 3.30 0.67
CA THR A 572 4.48 2.56 1.48
C THR A 572 4.67 2.94 2.94
N GLN A 573 3.73 3.73 3.47
CA GLN A 573 3.82 4.19 4.85
C GLN A 573 3.62 3.06 5.86
N GLY A 574 4.39 3.11 6.96
CA GLY A 574 4.16 2.24 8.11
C GLY A 574 2.91 2.62 8.90
N MET A 575 2.30 1.64 9.54
CA MET A 575 1.06 1.83 10.31
C MET A 575 1.31 2.56 11.62
N VAL A 576 0.29 3.29 12.10
CA VAL A 576 0.27 3.79 13.48
C VAL A 576 -0.46 2.78 14.35
N ASN A 577 0.24 2.26 15.34
CA ASN A 577 -0.25 1.27 16.28
C ASN A 577 -0.55 1.93 17.62
N ALA A 578 -1.59 1.46 18.30
CA ALA A 578 -1.93 1.87 19.66
C ALA A 578 -2.43 0.68 20.48
N GLU A 579 -2.34 0.81 21.78
CA GLU A 579 -2.91 -0.18 22.70
C GLU A 579 -4.41 -0.34 22.46
N THR A 580 -4.89 -1.57 22.62
CA THR A 580 -6.32 -1.91 22.54
C THR A 580 -6.85 -2.32 23.90
N TYR A 581 -8.11 -1.94 24.16
CA TYR A 581 -8.80 -2.26 25.41
C TYR A 581 -10.16 -2.89 25.12
N PHE A 582 -10.54 -3.91 25.87
CA PHE A 582 -11.81 -4.57 25.68
C PHE A 582 -12.37 -5.17 26.96
N ARG A 583 -13.64 -5.54 26.91
CA ARG A 583 -14.29 -6.42 27.90
C ARG A 583 -14.85 -7.64 27.19
N MET A 584 -14.74 -8.79 27.83
CA MET A 584 -15.40 -10.01 27.37
C MET A 584 -16.87 -9.98 27.76
N GLU A 585 -17.74 -10.18 26.78
CA GLU A 585 -19.16 -10.42 27.03
C GLU A 585 -19.40 -11.87 27.47
N THR A 586 -20.52 -12.14 28.09
CA THR A 586 -20.95 -13.49 28.45
C THR A 586 -21.09 -14.42 27.23
N SER A 587 -21.27 -13.85 26.06
CA SER A 587 -21.30 -14.53 24.75
C SER A 587 -19.92 -14.98 24.24
N GLY A 588 -18.83 -14.55 24.89
CA GLY A 588 -17.46 -14.76 24.42
C GLY A 588 -17.01 -13.71 23.39
N LYS A 589 -17.86 -12.74 23.05
CA LYS A 589 -17.52 -11.62 22.14
C LYS A 589 -16.73 -10.55 22.89
N LYS A 590 -15.74 -9.93 22.21
CA LYS A 590 -15.00 -8.77 22.70
C LYS A 590 -15.75 -7.48 22.39
N THR A 591 -16.04 -6.69 23.42
CA THR A 591 -16.51 -5.31 23.26
C THR A 591 -15.33 -4.37 23.44
N TRP A 592 -14.89 -3.75 22.33
CA TRP A 592 -13.76 -2.84 22.30
C TRP A 592 -14.12 -1.48 22.92
N ILE A 593 -13.15 -0.92 23.65
CA ILE A 593 -13.29 0.30 24.43
C ILE A 593 -12.28 1.33 23.90
N ASN A 594 -12.75 2.57 23.78
CA ASN A 594 -11.86 3.66 23.34
C ASN A 594 -10.81 3.94 24.42
N PRO A 595 -9.52 4.06 24.09
CA PRO A 595 -8.47 4.43 25.05
C PRO A 595 -8.75 5.69 25.84
N ALA A 596 -9.44 6.67 25.25
CA ALA A 596 -9.85 7.90 25.93
C ALA A 596 -10.82 7.69 27.11
N ASP A 597 -11.55 6.57 27.10
CA ASP A 597 -12.51 6.19 28.15
C ASP A 597 -11.88 5.28 29.21
N VAL A 598 -10.57 5.02 29.16
CA VAL A 598 -9.87 4.11 30.05
C VAL A 598 -8.94 4.88 31.00
N THR A 599 -9.07 4.63 32.28
CA THR A 599 -8.14 5.12 33.30
C THR A 599 -7.05 4.08 33.53
N LEU A 600 -5.78 4.49 33.32
CA LEU A 600 -4.61 3.63 33.44
C LEU A 600 -3.88 3.90 34.75
N GLU A 601 -3.55 2.84 35.47
CA GLU A 601 -2.60 2.88 36.58
C GLU A 601 -1.25 2.37 36.10
N ARG A 602 -0.18 3.14 36.41
CA ARG A 602 1.18 2.82 35.96
C ARG A 602 2.12 2.67 37.14
N ASP A 603 3.09 1.80 37.01
CA ASP A 603 4.17 1.64 37.99
C ASP A 603 5.21 2.76 37.89
N ALA A 604 6.19 2.75 38.79
CA ALA A 604 7.28 3.74 38.81
C ALA A 604 8.15 3.72 37.52
N LYS A 605 7.99 2.69 36.66
CA LYS A 605 8.68 2.55 35.36
C LYS A 605 7.74 2.90 34.19
N ALA A 606 6.59 3.53 34.48
CA ALA A 606 5.55 3.89 33.53
C ALA A 606 4.85 2.70 32.82
N LYS A 607 5.06 1.47 33.28
CA LYS A 607 4.35 0.29 32.77
C LYS A 607 2.92 0.26 33.28
N VAL A 608 1.95 0.00 32.43
CA VAL A 608 0.55 -0.16 32.81
C VAL A 608 0.40 -1.40 33.69
N ILE A 609 -0.16 -1.24 34.89
CA ILE A 609 -0.41 -2.32 35.87
C ILE A 609 -1.90 -2.62 35.98
N SER A 610 -2.78 -1.65 35.75
CA SER A 610 -4.22 -1.87 35.70
C SER A 610 -4.88 -0.89 34.72
N ALA A 611 -6.04 -1.29 34.19
CA ALA A 611 -6.89 -0.48 33.35
C ALA A 611 -8.34 -0.61 33.80
N THR A 612 -9.04 0.51 33.92
CA THR A 612 -10.46 0.54 34.30
C THR A 612 -11.23 1.47 33.37
N LEU A 613 -12.49 1.17 33.07
CA LEU A 613 -13.35 2.06 32.31
C LEU A 613 -13.74 3.25 33.20
N THR A 614 -13.49 4.45 32.72
CA THR A 614 -13.67 5.70 33.50
C THR A 614 -15.12 5.91 33.97
N SER A 615 -16.10 5.46 33.16
CA SER A 615 -17.53 5.69 33.45
C SER A 615 -18.09 4.81 34.56
N ASP A 616 -17.54 3.61 34.76
CA ASP A 616 -18.08 2.66 35.74
C ASP A 616 -17.04 2.12 36.74
N GLY A 617 -15.75 2.47 36.55
CA GLY A 617 -14.65 2.05 37.42
C GLY A 617 -14.33 0.55 37.40
N LEU A 618 -14.96 -0.24 36.52
CA LEU A 618 -14.74 -1.67 36.42
C LEU A 618 -13.53 -2.00 35.55
N PRO A 619 -12.86 -3.15 35.78
CA PRO A 619 -11.69 -3.56 35.03
C PRO A 619 -11.92 -3.70 33.52
N VAL A 620 -10.88 -3.38 32.76
CA VAL A 620 -10.79 -3.52 31.32
C VAL A 620 -9.56 -4.38 31.02
N GLU A 621 -9.68 -5.32 30.07
CA GLU A 621 -8.56 -6.11 29.59
C GLU A 621 -7.73 -5.35 28.57
N ILE A 622 -6.40 -5.48 28.66
CA ILE A 622 -5.45 -4.91 27.72
C ILE A 622 -5.23 -5.91 26.60
N GLY A 623 -5.57 -5.55 25.35
CA GLY A 623 -5.52 -6.44 24.20
C GLY A 623 -4.20 -6.43 23.43
N GLY A 624 -3.23 -5.60 23.84
CA GLY A 624 -1.95 -5.40 23.13
C GLY A 624 -1.97 -4.25 22.14
N THR A 625 -0.79 -3.98 21.55
CA THR A 625 -0.58 -2.89 20.59
C THR A 625 -0.92 -3.38 19.19
N GLU A 626 -1.89 -2.74 18.54
CA GLU A 626 -2.37 -3.11 17.22
C GLU A 626 -2.59 -1.87 16.34
N LYS A 627 -2.71 -2.07 15.00
CA LYS A 627 -3.06 -1.00 14.06
C LYS A 627 -4.29 -0.23 14.55
N MET A 628 -4.22 1.10 14.54
CA MET A 628 -5.39 1.94 14.82
C MET A 628 -6.51 1.64 13.83
N SER A 629 -7.68 1.30 14.34
CA SER A 629 -8.86 0.97 13.54
C SER A 629 -10.16 1.35 14.25
N LYS A 630 -11.19 1.67 13.46
CA LYS A 630 -12.53 1.96 13.97
C LYS A 630 -13.15 0.75 14.66
N SER A 631 -12.93 -0.44 14.13
CA SER A 631 -13.47 -1.70 14.67
C SER A 631 -12.94 -2.02 16.07
N LYS A 632 -11.70 -1.66 16.37
CA LYS A 632 -11.06 -1.84 17.68
C LYS A 632 -11.15 -0.62 18.58
N LYS A 633 -11.71 0.47 18.08
CA LYS A 633 -11.86 1.75 18.78
C LYS A 633 -10.57 2.29 19.40
N ASN A 634 -9.39 1.91 18.88
CA ASN A 634 -8.09 2.35 19.39
C ASN A 634 -7.52 3.53 18.59
N GLY A 635 -8.32 4.18 17.75
CA GLY A 635 -7.92 5.38 17.02
C GLY A 635 -7.94 6.61 17.92
N ILE A 636 -6.88 7.42 17.88
CA ILE A 636 -6.80 8.70 18.57
C ILE A 636 -7.29 9.78 17.62
N ASP A 637 -8.22 10.61 18.10
CA ASP A 637 -8.78 11.74 17.36
C ASP A 637 -7.72 12.85 17.24
N PRO A 638 -7.29 13.20 16.01
CA PRO A 638 -6.31 14.27 15.80
C PRO A 638 -6.74 15.61 16.37
N GLN A 639 -8.04 15.93 16.35
CA GLN A 639 -8.53 17.22 16.84
C GLN A 639 -8.24 17.42 18.32
N THR A 640 -8.40 16.37 19.13
CA THR A 640 -8.06 16.43 20.56
C THR A 640 -6.58 16.76 20.77
N MET A 641 -5.70 16.17 19.96
CA MET A 641 -4.25 16.42 20.04
C MET A 641 -3.89 17.83 19.55
N ILE A 642 -4.49 18.27 18.45
CA ILE A 642 -4.30 19.63 17.92
C ILE A 642 -4.77 20.66 18.93
N ASP A 643 -5.93 20.45 19.54
CA ASP A 643 -6.48 21.36 20.54
C ASP A 643 -5.61 21.45 21.79
N GLN A 644 -4.95 20.39 22.17
CA GLN A 644 -4.10 20.33 23.36
C GLN A 644 -2.67 20.83 23.12
N TYR A 645 -2.06 20.42 22.01
CA TYR A 645 -0.62 20.60 21.78
C TYR A 645 -0.28 21.40 20.52
N GLY A 646 -1.25 21.62 19.63
CA GLY A 646 -1.06 22.24 18.31
C GLY A 646 -0.75 21.23 17.20
N ALA A 647 -1.04 21.64 15.96
CA ALA A 647 -0.82 20.85 14.76
C ALA A 647 0.67 20.55 14.52
N ASP A 648 1.54 21.55 14.68
CA ASP A 648 2.99 21.39 14.50
C ASP A 648 3.59 20.37 15.47
N THR A 649 3.07 20.25 16.69
CA THR A 649 3.48 19.22 17.64
C THR A 649 3.12 17.82 17.15
N CYS A 650 1.90 17.65 16.63
CA CYS A 650 1.43 16.37 16.07
C CYS A 650 2.27 15.98 14.85
N ARG A 651 2.51 16.91 13.94
CA ARG A 651 3.34 16.72 12.75
C ARG A 651 4.77 16.33 13.11
N LEU A 652 5.38 17.06 14.05
CA LEU A 652 6.74 16.79 14.53
C LEU A 652 6.85 15.38 15.13
N PHE A 653 5.90 14.99 15.98
CA PHE A 653 5.88 13.66 16.57
C PHE A 653 5.79 12.57 15.49
N MET A 654 4.89 12.73 14.51
CA MET A 654 4.74 11.77 13.42
C MET A 654 6.01 11.58 12.59
N MET A 655 6.75 12.67 12.38
CA MET A 655 7.98 12.63 11.58
C MET A 655 9.22 12.18 12.37
N PHE A 656 9.21 12.41 13.68
CA PHE A 656 10.36 12.08 14.53
C PHE A 656 10.32 10.65 15.08
N ALA A 657 9.14 10.12 15.40
CA ALA A 657 9.03 8.87 16.17
C ALA A 657 9.50 7.61 15.42
N SER A 658 9.38 7.60 14.07
CA SER A 658 9.78 6.44 13.26
C SER A 658 10.03 6.86 11.81
N PRO A 659 10.90 6.15 11.05
CA PRO A 659 11.00 6.30 9.60
C PRO A 659 9.64 6.12 8.92
N PRO A 660 9.37 6.79 7.78
CA PRO A 660 8.06 6.76 7.11
C PRO A 660 7.54 5.36 6.77
N ASP A 661 8.43 4.47 6.35
CA ASP A 661 8.14 3.09 5.93
C ASP A 661 7.98 2.10 7.09
N MET A 662 8.37 2.50 8.31
CA MET A 662 8.30 1.65 9.51
C MET A 662 7.03 1.96 10.33
N SER A 663 6.50 0.96 11.00
CA SER A 663 5.38 1.17 11.93
C SER A 663 5.77 2.07 13.09
N LEU A 664 4.82 2.88 13.54
CA LEU A 664 4.95 3.80 14.66
C LEU A 664 4.04 3.34 15.78
N GLU A 665 4.58 3.24 17.00
CA GLU A 665 3.79 3.03 18.20
C GLU A 665 3.44 4.38 18.83
N TRP A 666 2.15 4.60 19.10
CA TRP A 666 1.69 5.84 19.72
C TRP A 666 2.26 6.02 21.13
N SER A 667 2.68 7.25 21.44
CA SER A 667 3.24 7.60 22.74
C SER A 667 2.87 9.02 23.14
N ASP A 668 2.05 9.18 24.16
CA ASP A 668 1.68 10.48 24.70
C ASP A 668 2.90 11.26 25.19
N SER A 669 3.85 10.57 25.85
CA SER A 669 5.11 11.19 26.31
C SER A 669 5.99 11.65 25.13
N GLY A 670 5.89 10.99 23.97
CA GLY A 670 6.55 11.40 22.72
C GLY A 670 5.96 12.70 22.18
N VAL A 671 4.62 12.83 22.20
CA VAL A 671 3.93 14.08 21.81
C VAL A 671 4.32 15.23 22.73
N GLU A 672 4.31 15.01 24.05
CA GLU A 672 4.77 16.01 25.03
C GLU A 672 6.24 16.40 24.83
N GLY A 673 7.08 15.41 24.46
CA GLY A 673 8.50 15.64 24.13
C GLY A 673 8.65 16.57 22.93
N SER A 674 7.85 16.36 21.88
CA SER A 674 7.81 17.20 20.69
C SER A 674 7.33 18.63 21.02
N HIS A 675 6.30 18.75 21.84
CA HIS A 675 5.82 20.07 22.31
C HIS A 675 6.90 20.82 23.11
N ARG A 676 7.58 20.15 24.03
CA ARG A 676 8.69 20.75 24.79
C ARG A 676 9.82 21.22 23.88
N PHE A 677 10.13 20.48 22.82
CA PHE A 677 11.14 20.87 21.85
C PHE A 677 10.75 22.17 21.12
N LEU A 678 9.52 22.29 20.60
CA LEU A 678 9.05 23.50 19.93
C LEU A 678 9.07 24.72 20.87
N ARG A 679 8.72 24.53 22.13
CA ARG A 679 8.85 25.57 23.16
C ARG A 679 10.29 26.00 23.41
N ARG A 680 11.25 25.09 23.30
CA ARG A 680 12.69 25.42 23.42
C ARG A 680 13.14 26.27 22.22
N VAL A 681 12.76 25.89 21.01
CA VAL A 681 13.06 26.67 19.79
C VAL A 681 12.49 28.08 19.93
N TRP A 682 11.21 28.19 20.31
CA TRP A 682 10.55 29.45 20.48
C TRP A 682 11.25 30.35 21.51
N ARG A 683 11.58 29.81 22.68
CA ARG A 683 12.23 30.56 23.76
C ARG A 683 13.60 31.11 23.35
N LEU A 684 14.42 30.29 22.64
CA LEU A 684 15.74 30.75 22.21
C LEU A 684 15.60 31.87 21.15
N ALA A 685 14.70 31.71 20.18
CA ALA A 685 14.44 32.73 19.18
C ALA A 685 13.88 34.01 19.79
N GLN A 686 12.93 33.90 20.72
CA GLN A 686 12.35 35.06 21.45
C GLN A 686 13.43 35.84 22.23
N ALA A 687 14.30 35.13 22.94
CA ALA A 687 15.39 35.77 23.68
C ALA A 687 16.38 36.48 22.74
N HIS A 688 16.63 35.92 21.55
CA HIS A 688 17.47 36.53 20.53
C HIS A 688 16.82 37.78 19.91
N VAL A 689 15.56 37.65 19.46
CA VAL A 689 14.82 38.78 18.84
C VAL A 689 14.60 39.94 19.79
N ALA A 690 14.35 39.66 21.09
CA ALA A 690 14.18 40.70 22.13
C ALA A 690 15.40 41.62 22.29
N GLN A 691 16.59 41.19 21.87
CA GLN A 691 17.81 42.00 21.92
C GLN A 691 17.96 42.93 20.70
N GLY A 692 16.99 42.94 19.76
CA GLY A 692 17.00 43.75 18.53
C GLY A 692 17.82 43.10 17.40
N ALA A 693 17.99 43.83 16.30
CA ALA A 693 18.66 43.30 15.09
C ALA A 693 20.09 42.85 15.37
N SER A 694 20.49 41.72 14.82
CA SER A 694 21.87 41.23 14.79
C SER A 694 22.67 41.96 13.73
N GLY A 695 23.98 42.15 13.95
CA GLY A 695 24.89 42.65 12.92
C GLY A 695 25.17 41.59 11.85
N SER A 696 25.93 41.96 10.82
CA SER A 696 26.42 41.01 9.80
C SER A 696 27.49 40.08 10.37
N LEU A 697 27.46 38.81 9.94
CA LEU A 697 28.47 37.83 10.27
C LEU A 697 29.72 38.05 9.44
N ASP A 698 30.87 38.31 10.09
CA ASP A 698 32.18 38.35 9.45
C ASP A 698 32.90 36.98 9.65
N ILE A 699 32.81 36.16 8.58
CA ILE A 699 33.33 34.78 8.59
C ILE A 699 34.85 34.77 8.79
N ALA A 700 35.58 35.77 8.32
CA ALA A 700 37.00 35.82 8.42
C ALA A 700 37.49 36.15 9.86
N ALA A 701 36.65 36.81 10.65
CA ALA A 701 36.96 37.22 12.03
C ALA A 701 36.51 36.21 13.10
N LEU A 702 35.94 35.06 12.69
CA LEU A 702 35.43 34.06 13.63
C LEU A 702 36.56 33.41 14.46
N THR A 703 36.36 33.31 15.76
CA THR A 703 37.19 32.50 16.66
C THR A 703 37.01 31.02 16.38
N ASP A 704 37.89 30.17 16.90
CA ASP A 704 37.79 28.71 16.70
C ASP A 704 36.52 28.13 17.35
N GLU A 705 36.07 28.66 18.46
CA GLU A 705 34.78 28.31 19.09
C GLU A 705 33.60 28.70 18.19
N GLN A 706 33.58 29.90 17.62
CA GLN A 706 32.56 30.34 16.68
C GLN A 706 32.55 29.54 15.38
N LYS A 707 33.77 29.20 14.85
CA LYS A 707 33.90 28.28 13.71
C LYS A 707 33.32 26.89 14.00
N ALA A 708 33.48 26.37 15.23
CA ALA A 708 32.90 25.09 15.63
C ALA A 708 31.36 25.12 15.65
N VAL A 709 30.76 26.22 16.15
CA VAL A 709 29.32 26.43 16.09
C VAL A 709 28.84 26.50 14.63
N ARG A 710 29.48 27.30 13.79
CA ARG A 710 29.15 27.44 12.38
C ARG A 710 29.27 26.11 11.62
N ARG A 711 30.30 25.35 11.93
CA ARG A 711 30.45 23.98 11.38
C ARG A 711 29.24 23.11 11.73
N SER A 712 28.76 23.17 12.98
CA SER A 712 27.58 22.42 13.40
C SER A 712 26.31 22.84 12.65
N ILE A 713 26.15 24.14 12.34
CA ILE A 713 25.05 24.65 11.52
C ILE A 713 25.12 24.03 10.12
N HIS A 714 26.23 24.13 9.44
CA HIS A 714 26.36 23.61 8.05
C HIS A 714 26.38 22.10 7.97
N GLN A 715 26.83 21.40 9.00
CA GLN A 715 26.70 19.95 9.12
C GLN A 715 25.23 19.54 9.22
N ALA A 716 24.41 20.28 9.98
CA ALA A 716 22.98 20.03 10.07
C ALA A 716 22.26 20.26 8.73
N ILE A 717 22.59 21.32 8.00
CA ILE A 717 22.07 21.57 6.65
C ILE A 717 22.41 20.40 5.73
N LYS A 718 23.67 20.01 5.66
CA LYS A 718 24.12 18.92 4.79
C LYS A 718 23.39 17.62 5.08
N GLN A 719 23.34 17.24 6.36
CA GLN A 719 22.72 15.99 6.78
C GLN A 719 21.20 15.99 6.58
N ALA A 720 20.51 17.08 6.96
CA ALA A 720 19.07 17.20 6.77
C ALA A 720 18.69 17.20 5.29
N SER A 721 19.48 17.84 4.42
CA SER A 721 19.25 17.81 2.97
C SER A 721 19.35 16.39 2.40
N GLN A 722 20.30 15.60 2.86
CA GLN A 722 20.46 14.22 2.48
C GLN A 722 19.33 13.34 3.04
N ASP A 723 18.98 13.53 4.31
CA ASP A 723 17.95 12.72 4.99
C ASP A 723 16.56 12.97 4.45
N ILE A 724 16.18 14.24 4.17
CA ILE A 724 14.86 14.56 3.61
C ILE A 724 14.82 14.27 2.11
N GLY A 725 15.83 14.73 1.36
CA GLY A 725 15.80 14.76 -0.09
C GLY A 725 16.11 13.41 -0.76
N GLN A 726 17.03 12.63 -0.19
CA GLN A 726 17.48 11.37 -0.78
C GLN A 726 16.97 10.14 -0.04
N ASN A 727 17.02 10.17 1.30
CA ASN A 727 16.76 9.00 2.12
C ASN A 727 15.32 8.92 2.62
N GLN A 728 14.56 10.02 2.56
CA GLN A 728 13.24 10.18 3.16
C GLN A 728 13.20 9.74 4.65
N LYS A 729 14.27 10.04 5.40
CA LYS A 729 14.43 9.73 6.83
C LYS A 729 14.19 10.98 7.68
N PHE A 730 12.94 11.38 7.82
CA PHE A 730 12.57 12.61 8.52
C PHE A 730 12.96 12.59 10.00
N ASN A 731 12.91 11.43 10.65
CA ASN A 731 13.31 11.24 12.03
C ASN A 731 14.79 11.60 12.28
N THR A 732 15.68 11.27 11.36
CA THR A 732 17.10 11.63 11.46
C THR A 732 17.34 13.11 11.19
N ALA A 733 16.60 13.71 10.23
CA ALA A 733 16.65 15.14 9.99
C ALA A 733 16.21 15.94 11.23
N VAL A 734 15.11 15.54 11.88
CA VAL A 734 14.67 16.16 13.15
C VAL A 734 15.74 16.01 14.26
N ALA A 735 16.34 14.83 14.38
CA ALA A 735 17.40 14.59 15.36
C ALA A 735 18.64 15.51 15.14
N GLN A 736 18.99 15.79 13.86
CA GLN A 736 20.04 16.76 13.54
C GLN A 736 19.68 18.17 14.00
N VAL A 737 18.44 18.60 13.77
CA VAL A 737 17.96 19.91 14.24
C VAL A 737 17.96 19.98 15.77
N MET A 738 17.54 18.91 16.47
CA MET A 738 17.61 18.83 17.93
C MET A 738 19.07 18.93 18.46
N THR A 739 20.00 18.30 17.75
CA THR A 739 21.43 18.37 18.06
C THR A 739 21.97 19.78 17.83
N LEU A 740 21.61 20.43 16.71
CA LEU A 740 21.97 21.81 16.45
C LEU A 740 21.44 22.76 17.53
N MET A 741 20.20 22.61 17.95
CA MET A 741 19.61 23.39 19.04
C MET A 741 20.41 23.27 20.35
N ASN A 742 20.89 22.07 20.70
CA ASN A 742 21.74 21.89 21.88
C ASN A 742 23.08 22.63 21.77
N VAL A 743 23.60 22.80 20.57
CA VAL A 743 24.82 23.60 20.31
C VAL A 743 24.50 25.08 20.43
N LEU A 744 23.43 25.57 19.81
CA LEU A 744 23.04 26.98 19.84
C LEU A 744 22.69 27.49 21.24
N GLU A 745 22.01 26.69 22.06
CA GLU A 745 21.69 27.06 23.46
C GLU A 745 22.94 27.22 24.34
N LYS A 746 24.04 26.54 23.99
CA LYS A 746 25.30 26.61 24.73
C LYS A 746 26.30 27.60 24.13
N ALA A 747 26.05 28.05 22.91
CA ALA A 747 26.94 28.94 22.19
C ALA A 747 27.08 30.29 22.94
N PRO A 748 28.29 30.92 22.91
CA PRO A 748 28.44 32.26 23.44
C PRO A 748 27.48 33.26 22.82
N GLN A 749 27.03 34.27 23.62
CA GLN A 749 26.12 35.32 23.18
C GLN A 749 26.59 36.72 23.58
N ALA A 750 27.90 36.84 23.85
CA ALA A 750 28.47 38.05 24.43
C ALA A 750 28.87 39.11 23.40
N THR A 751 29.23 38.70 22.19
CA THR A 751 29.74 39.58 21.16
C THR A 751 28.72 39.81 20.02
N PRO A 752 28.85 40.87 19.20
CA PRO A 752 28.03 41.01 17.99
C PRO A 752 28.19 39.83 17.00
N GLN A 753 29.36 39.22 16.93
CA GLN A 753 29.59 38.04 16.06
C GLN A 753 28.89 36.78 16.61
N ASP A 754 28.88 36.59 17.93
CA ASP A 754 28.08 35.52 18.56
C ASP A 754 26.60 35.63 18.21
N ARG A 755 26.09 36.88 18.27
CA ARG A 755 24.69 37.15 17.92
C ARG A 755 24.39 36.92 16.44
N ALA A 756 25.27 37.36 15.54
CA ALA A 756 25.13 37.12 14.09
C ALA A 756 25.18 35.64 13.78
N LEU A 757 26.02 34.87 14.45
CA LEU A 757 26.11 33.43 14.33
C LEU A 757 24.86 32.72 14.88
N LEU A 758 24.31 33.18 16.00
CA LEU A 758 23.05 32.68 16.53
C LEU A 758 21.88 32.96 15.58
N GLN A 759 21.87 34.12 14.88
CA GLN A 759 20.90 34.44 13.84
C GLN A 759 20.98 33.41 12.70
N GLU A 760 22.20 33.15 12.13
CA GLU A 760 22.41 32.11 11.10
C GLU A 760 21.89 30.76 11.57
N GLY A 761 22.16 30.40 12.83
CA GLY A 761 21.71 29.12 13.42
C GLY A 761 20.19 29.02 13.57
N LEU A 762 19.53 30.10 14.04
CA LEU A 762 18.06 30.13 14.20
C LEU A 762 17.33 30.15 12.85
N GLU A 763 17.84 30.89 11.87
CA GLU A 763 17.35 30.85 10.50
C GLU A 763 17.46 29.44 9.92
N THR A 764 18.62 28.79 10.11
CA THR A 764 18.82 27.40 9.69
C THR A 764 17.81 26.44 10.36
N VAL A 765 17.66 26.51 11.67
CA VAL A 765 16.68 25.70 12.42
C VAL A 765 15.27 25.90 11.85
N THR A 766 14.89 27.14 11.60
CA THR A 766 13.58 27.52 11.05
C THR A 766 13.36 26.93 9.65
N LEU A 767 14.34 27.06 8.76
CA LEU A 767 14.27 26.52 7.40
C LEU A 767 14.23 24.99 7.39
N LEU A 768 15.05 24.32 8.19
CA LEU A 768 15.08 22.86 8.26
C LEU A 768 13.79 22.28 8.85
N LEU A 769 13.13 23.01 9.77
CA LEU A 769 11.86 22.61 10.35
C LEU A 769 10.65 23.00 9.48
N ALA A 770 10.78 23.96 8.56
CA ALA A 770 9.65 24.50 7.80
C ALA A 770 8.79 23.45 7.08
N PRO A 771 9.34 22.39 6.47
CA PRO A 771 8.52 21.32 5.92
C PRO A 771 7.72 20.54 6.97
N ILE A 772 8.23 20.40 8.19
CA ILE A 772 7.69 19.54 9.24
C ILE A 772 6.74 20.30 10.15
N THR A 773 7.17 21.49 10.62
CA THR A 773 6.42 22.35 11.53
C THR A 773 6.18 23.73 10.90
N PRO A 774 5.31 23.80 9.86
CA PRO A 774 5.23 24.96 8.99
C PRO A 774 4.70 26.23 9.67
N HIS A 775 3.85 26.10 10.68
CA HIS A 775 3.23 27.27 11.32
C HIS A 775 4.22 28.02 12.20
N ILE A 776 4.89 27.32 13.13
CA ILE A 776 5.91 27.94 13.98
C ILE A 776 7.06 28.48 13.13
N SER A 777 7.43 27.77 12.07
CA SER A 777 8.50 28.20 11.16
C SER A 777 8.11 29.46 10.38
N HIS A 778 6.84 29.60 9.98
CA HIS A 778 6.33 30.80 9.33
C HIS A 778 6.45 32.03 10.24
N GLU A 779 6.01 31.91 11.47
CA GLU A 779 6.11 32.98 12.46
C GLU A 779 7.56 33.32 12.83
N LEU A 780 8.38 32.28 13.11
CA LEU A 780 9.80 32.50 13.46
C LEU A 780 10.56 33.20 12.34
N TRP A 781 10.33 32.84 11.09
CA TRP A 781 10.98 33.46 9.92
C TRP A 781 10.70 34.96 9.85
N THR A 782 9.44 35.34 10.02
CA THR A 782 9.04 36.74 10.08
C THR A 782 9.68 37.46 11.27
N GLN A 783 9.68 36.84 12.46
CA GLN A 783 10.26 37.45 13.68
C GLN A 783 11.79 37.59 13.61
N LEU A 784 12.47 36.75 12.82
CA LEU A 784 13.89 36.83 12.55
C LEU A 784 14.25 37.94 11.54
N GLY A 785 13.25 38.66 11.00
CA GLY A 785 13.42 39.87 10.21
C GLY A 785 13.26 39.67 8.70
N HIS A 786 12.70 38.56 8.25
CA HIS A 786 12.42 38.29 6.84
C HIS A 786 11.01 38.75 6.43
N ASN A 787 10.88 39.30 5.22
CA ASN A 787 9.62 39.79 4.70
C ASN A 787 8.88 38.78 3.82
N GLU A 788 9.64 37.90 3.16
CA GLU A 788 9.08 36.81 2.35
C GLU A 788 8.62 35.67 3.26
N PRO A 789 7.57 34.93 2.88
CA PRO A 789 7.13 33.74 3.62
C PRO A 789 8.20 32.65 3.61
N VAL A 790 8.36 31.93 4.71
CA VAL A 790 9.35 30.86 4.84
C VAL A 790 9.26 29.79 3.75
N ILE A 791 8.05 29.56 3.22
CA ILE A 791 7.79 28.58 2.17
C ILE A 791 8.45 28.98 0.82
N ASP A 792 8.72 30.26 0.61
CA ASP A 792 9.34 30.81 -0.59
C ASP A 792 10.83 31.17 -0.37
N ALA A 793 11.33 31.00 0.85
CA ALA A 793 12.68 31.40 1.24
C ALA A 793 13.79 30.50 0.66
N GLY A 794 13.44 29.38 0.05
CA GLY A 794 14.40 28.42 -0.47
C GLY A 794 15.00 27.50 0.60
N TRP A 795 15.41 26.30 0.17
CA TRP A 795 16.11 25.35 1.05
C TRP A 795 17.56 25.80 1.28
N PRO A 796 18.08 25.77 2.53
CA PRO A 796 19.40 26.23 2.83
C PRO A 796 20.49 25.37 2.19
N VAL A 797 21.54 26.03 1.69
CA VAL A 797 22.71 25.37 1.11
C VAL A 797 23.87 25.41 2.11
N PHE A 798 24.51 24.29 2.34
CA PHE A 798 25.64 24.23 3.25
C PHE A 798 26.90 24.84 2.60
N ASP A 799 27.68 25.57 3.41
CA ASP A 799 29.00 26.08 3.03
C ASP A 799 30.06 24.98 3.29
N ALA A 800 30.68 24.51 2.23
CA ALA A 800 31.73 23.49 2.31
C ALA A 800 32.96 23.94 3.10
N HIS A 801 33.28 25.24 3.10
CA HIS A 801 34.41 25.79 3.87
C HIS A 801 34.14 25.75 5.37
N ALA A 802 32.89 25.93 5.80
CA ALA A 802 32.52 25.79 7.19
C ALA A 802 32.71 24.37 7.76
N LEU A 803 32.69 23.37 6.86
CA LEU A 803 32.88 21.95 7.25
C LEU A 803 34.34 21.53 7.40
N VAL A 804 35.27 22.37 6.95
CA VAL A 804 36.71 22.07 7.11
C VAL A 804 37.08 22.13 8.58
N GLN A 805 37.73 21.09 9.05
CA GLN A 805 38.35 21.03 10.40
C GLN A 805 39.82 21.15 10.26
N ASP A 806 40.41 22.18 10.87
CA ASP A 806 41.84 22.33 10.93
C ASP A 806 42.47 21.34 11.94
N SER A 807 41.71 20.98 12.99
CA SER A 807 42.10 19.98 13.98
C SER A 807 41.01 18.93 14.25
N LEU A 808 41.41 17.72 14.59
CA LEU A 808 40.52 16.60 14.92
C LEU A 808 40.80 16.14 16.35
N GLN A 809 39.75 15.99 17.15
CA GLN A 809 39.87 15.36 18.47
C GLN A 809 39.73 13.83 18.31
N LEU A 810 40.84 13.12 18.49
CA LEU A 810 40.88 11.67 18.37
C LEU A 810 40.78 11.02 19.76
N VAL A 811 39.94 10.01 19.84
CA VAL A 811 39.84 9.16 21.04
C VAL A 811 41.03 8.21 21.12
N ILE A 812 41.68 8.11 22.28
CA ILE A 812 42.72 7.10 22.51
C ILE A 812 42.14 5.98 23.37
N GLN A 813 42.28 4.78 22.87
CA GLN A 813 41.97 3.55 23.59
C GLN A 813 43.28 2.79 23.92
N VAL A 814 43.29 2.13 25.07
CA VAL A 814 44.30 1.11 25.40
C VAL A 814 43.57 -0.20 25.63
N ASN A 815 43.88 -1.21 24.82
CA ASN A 815 43.21 -2.51 24.82
C ASN A 815 41.69 -2.39 24.71
N GLY A 816 41.23 -1.51 23.81
CA GLY A 816 39.80 -1.27 23.53
C GLY A 816 39.04 -0.43 24.57
N LYS A 817 39.70 0.05 25.63
CA LYS A 817 39.08 0.92 26.65
C LYS A 817 39.54 2.36 26.48
N LEU A 818 38.61 3.32 26.52
CA LEU A 818 38.91 4.76 26.46
C LEU A 818 39.87 5.15 27.57
N ARG A 819 40.96 5.84 27.21
CA ARG A 819 42.01 6.27 28.12
C ARG A 819 42.45 7.71 27.94
N GLY A 820 42.11 8.34 26.83
CA GLY A 820 42.50 9.74 26.61
C GLY A 820 41.90 10.30 25.32
N HIS A 821 42.23 11.57 25.09
CA HIS A 821 41.90 12.30 23.87
C HIS A 821 43.16 13.05 23.43
N ILE A 822 43.36 13.16 22.13
CA ILE A 822 44.37 14.06 21.54
C ILE A 822 43.73 14.93 20.49
N GLU A 823 44.16 16.17 20.42
CA GLU A 823 43.82 17.08 19.33
C GLU A 823 44.98 17.05 18.32
N MET A 824 44.69 16.78 17.08
CA MET A 824 45.67 16.67 16.01
C MET A 824 45.21 17.49 14.80
N PRO A 825 46.15 18.13 14.04
CA PRO A 825 45.79 18.70 12.75
C PRO A 825 45.06 17.68 11.87
N ALA A 826 44.03 18.09 11.15
CA ALA A 826 43.29 17.19 10.23
C ALA A 826 44.21 16.61 9.13
N SER A 827 45.29 17.33 8.81
CA SER A 827 46.35 16.95 7.87
C SER A 827 47.42 16.06 8.48
N ALA A 828 47.35 15.74 9.80
CA ALA A 828 48.37 14.96 10.47
C ALA A 828 48.46 13.55 9.88
N SER A 829 49.71 13.15 9.63
CA SER A 829 50.00 11.81 9.15
C SER A 829 49.66 10.76 10.19
N ARG A 830 49.51 9.51 9.75
CA ARG A 830 49.27 8.40 10.66
C ARG A 830 50.39 8.27 11.71
N GLU A 831 51.63 8.50 11.29
CA GLU A 831 52.83 8.44 12.14
C GLU A 831 52.82 9.53 13.21
N GLU A 832 52.39 10.74 12.86
CA GLU A 832 52.25 11.85 13.82
C GLU A 832 51.16 11.57 14.84
N VAL A 833 49.99 11.03 14.37
CA VAL A 833 48.88 10.63 15.25
C VAL A 833 49.33 9.51 16.21
N GLU A 834 50.06 8.50 15.71
CA GLU A 834 50.58 7.43 16.55
C GLU A 834 51.57 7.96 17.59
N ALA A 835 52.48 8.86 17.20
CA ALA A 835 53.47 9.47 18.08
C ALA A 835 52.81 10.27 19.21
N ALA A 836 51.85 11.14 18.85
CA ALA A 836 51.08 11.92 19.81
C ALA A 836 50.27 11.04 20.79
N ALA A 837 49.64 9.99 20.29
CA ALA A 837 48.89 9.06 21.14
C ALA A 837 49.76 8.32 22.14
N ARG A 838 51.01 7.95 21.78
CA ARG A 838 51.97 7.26 22.64
C ARG A 838 52.45 8.09 23.79
N ILE A 839 52.59 9.40 23.62
CA ILE A 839 53.09 10.33 24.63
C ILE A 839 51.97 10.99 25.46
N ASN A 840 50.71 10.68 25.19
CA ASN A 840 49.61 11.23 25.96
C ASN A 840 49.72 10.79 27.44
N GLU A 841 49.69 11.73 28.37
CA GLU A 841 49.90 11.48 29.80
C GLU A 841 48.96 10.43 30.39
N ASN A 842 47.70 10.46 29.99
CA ASN A 842 46.73 9.48 30.47
C ASN A 842 47.02 8.08 29.91
N VAL A 843 47.49 8.00 28.68
CA VAL A 843 47.81 6.72 28.02
C VAL A 843 49.05 6.11 28.66
N LEU A 844 50.08 6.93 28.94
CA LEU A 844 51.29 6.49 29.62
C LEU A 844 50.98 5.78 30.93
N ARG A 845 50.05 6.26 31.73
CA ARG A 845 49.62 5.60 32.99
C ARG A 845 49.07 4.19 32.81
N PHE A 846 48.53 3.88 31.64
CA PHE A 846 47.93 2.58 31.32
C PHE A 846 48.83 1.70 30.44
N THR A 847 49.97 2.22 29.98
CA THR A 847 50.99 1.49 29.24
C THR A 847 52.28 1.34 30.01
N ASP A 848 52.35 1.92 31.21
CA ASP A 848 53.53 1.81 32.08
C ASP A 848 53.82 0.36 32.45
N GLY A 849 55.03 -0.09 32.21
CA GLY A 849 55.44 -1.48 32.42
C GLY A 849 54.98 -2.47 31.38
N LEU A 850 54.22 -2.04 30.34
CA LEU A 850 53.74 -2.89 29.28
C LEU A 850 54.50 -2.66 27.98
N THR A 851 54.58 -3.71 27.16
CA THR A 851 55.10 -3.60 25.79
C THR A 851 53.99 -3.27 24.81
N ILE A 852 54.09 -2.14 24.09
CA ILE A 852 53.15 -1.80 23.04
C ILE A 852 53.39 -2.73 21.85
N ARG A 853 52.40 -3.58 21.56
CA ARG A 853 52.45 -4.58 20.48
C ARG A 853 52.04 -4.00 19.13
N LYS A 854 51.01 -3.13 19.14
CA LYS A 854 50.42 -2.55 17.93
C LYS A 854 49.67 -1.26 18.25
N VAL A 855 49.75 -0.30 17.32
CA VAL A 855 48.89 0.89 17.34
C VAL A 855 48.01 0.85 16.09
N ILE A 856 46.72 0.96 16.29
CA ILE A 856 45.70 0.96 15.22
C ILE A 856 45.10 2.35 15.16
N VAL A 857 45.39 3.08 14.10
CA VAL A 857 44.79 4.39 13.84
C VAL A 857 43.60 4.21 12.89
N VAL A 858 42.44 4.61 13.35
CA VAL A 858 41.25 4.76 12.52
C VAL A 858 41.16 6.24 12.16
N PRO A 859 41.38 6.61 10.88
CA PRO A 859 41.47 8.01 10.48
C PRO A 859 40.23 8.80 10.91
N GLY A 860 40.43 9.98 11.49
CA GLY A 860 39.38 10.87 11.95
C GLY A 860 38.49 10.39 13.12
N LYS A 861 38.80 9.22 13.73
CA LYS A 861 37.94 8.65 14.79
C LYS A 861 38.71 8.30 16.08
N LEU A 862 39.63 7.39 16.01
CA LEU A 862 40.32 6.90 17.22
C LEU A 862 41.70 6.29 16.95
N VAL A 863 42.49 6.21 18.03
CA VAL A 863 43.72 5.43 18.07
C VAL A 863 43.53 4.35 19.13
N ASN A 864 43.78 3.09 18.79
CA ASN A 864 43.76 1.99 19.75
C ASN A 864 45.16 1.42 19.91
N ILE A 865 45.69 1.51 21.12
CA ILE A 865 47.01 1.00 21.52
C ILE A 865 46.78 -0.38 22.13
N VAL A 866 47.38 -1.39 21.54
CA VAL A 866 47.38 -2.76 22.07
C VAL A 866 48.70 -2.95 22.83
N ALA A 867 48.62 -3.12 24.14
CA ALA A 867 49.76 -3.30 25.06
C ALA A 867 49.57 -4.53 25.94
N SER A 868 50.68 -5.26 26.16
CA SER A 868 50.68 -6.47 26.98
C SER A 868 51.99 -6.60 27.75
#